data_d63f0ae5b39b5272784b816659401cdf
#
_entry.id   d63f0ae5b39b5272784b816659401cdf
#
_cell.length_a   1.000
_cell.length_b   1.000
_cell.length_c   1.000
_cell.angle_alpha   90.00
_cell.angle_beta   90.00
_cell.angle_gamma   90.00
#
_symmetry.space_group_name_H-M   'P 1'
#
loop_
_entity.id
_entity.type
_entity.pdbx_description
1 polymer ?
#
loop_
_entity_poly.entity_id
_entity_poly.type
_entity_poly.pdbx_seq_one_letter_code
_entity_poly.pdbx_strand_id
1 'polypeptide(L)'
;MRRRTFVGGVFAGLAATAFGGKSAPPEKGEALPRTSAKAAAQATEAGSRPRLPSKTGKAITPGGAPALTLDDLATAWLPRRITEQAGMPGLNNDIGAIQVEADVAAIKHPVFPPYSGGNEITGLTLLNGRQLAQVVPHVEVRWRAFEIERRCQSNAWRLESRTALLPEQPGVLIRVKITNTLDRARKLKLGFLCSGRSVNTGKEGYAWAVPTIPTDVSSFTLTEGLRQTITATDIHDSRCFTTDQATAHCVHSVWPAPARWERERIPVWETEVKPGKSFVVHLLCSFHAERAQAEQITREWYRQDEKLFVAARGRWERLWKAAFTPGNSVFSGHMPLVDSPHDALNRLYYNGVLTLLTCRRMYPQALLKPCYLTLWPRRGEGSAYLPWDLGCTSGVLARLDPRSLREQLLLAASGPWLNFQVTNLFTNRSGGWPCCAHPQSIYTSAFNLLRWAGDESWMSATILRQPKEVRGFEAASQGQVTAAPREEARKMTGREAWLEAVQVHREHHIPQKPTVDLGGRGSYLECITTYAHGTAGHTALQAWALREASTLTQEDNAAEVKALEDAVLDLYEPGAGYFQCEYPDQTRYPAANLYDLGLVLNHLGERLASSVRKEIVQFVRTELLTPTWAHCLWPQDLDVLSGVRCDHQWSGSFPAWLPQFVLGVMKAGVGGDWVVDWLEGVARVTRQGPFAQAYWAEDLYPPESGAAPKCFDELPQGNHWVISSGAMFAEMVLDGICGISADLSGKLTLRSGLQPWANECTVTNISAHGRNYRLAGGHLKEIV
;
A
#
# COMPACT_ATOMS: atom_id res chain seq x y z
N MET A 1 -38.96 9.84 17.82
CA MET A 1 -37.61 9.32 18.16
C MET A 1 -36.96 8.85 16.87
N ARG A 2 -36.06 9.65 16.32
CA ARG A 2 -35.48 9.45 14.96
C ARG A 2 -34.06 8.87 15.12
N ARG A 3 -33.87 7.59 14.84
CA ARG A 3 -32.56 7.03 14.57
C ARG A 3 -32.22 7.30 13.09
N ARG A 4 -31.35 8.25 12.83
CA ARG A 4 -30.71 8.43 11.51
C ARG A 4 -29.49 7.54 11.44
N THR A 5 -29.52 6.58 10.57
CA THR A 5 -28.39 5.69 10.25
C THR A 5 -27.41 6.47 9.37
N PHE A 6 -26.25 6.77 9.90
CA PHE A 6 -25.20 7.57 9.24
C PHE A 6 -24.09 6.62 8.73
N VAL A 7 -24.30 5.95 7.63
CA VAL A 7 -23.27 5.09 6.98
C VAL A 7 -22.82 5.66 5.62
N GLY A 8 -23.53 6.64 5.06
CA GLY A 8 -23.22 7.22 3.74
C GLY A 8 -22.31 8.45 3.75
N GLY A 9 -21.92 8.98 4.91
CA GLY A 9 -21.37 10.34 5.00
C GLY A 9 -19.90 10.52 4.63
N VAL A 10 -19.06 9.49 4.77
CA VAL A 10 -17.61 9.67 4.67
C VAL A 10 -17.13 9.82 3.22
N PHE A 11 -17.74 9.08 2.30
CA PHE A 11 -17.41 9.20 0.87
C PHE A 11 -18.21 10.34 0.18
N ALA A 12 -19.45 10.60 0.60
CA ALA A 12 -20.21 11.73 0.10
C ALA A 12 -19.53 13.08 0.46
N GLY A 13 -18.83 13.16 1.58
CA GLY A 13 -18.02 14.33 1.94
C GLY A 13 -16.85 14.58 0.99
N LEU A 14 -16.23 13.55 0.47
CA LEU A 14 -15.12 13.69 -0.51
C LEU A 14 -15.61 14.09 -1.90
N ALA A 15 -16.74 13.54 -2.35
CA ALA A 15 -17.36 13.95 -3.60
C ALA A 15 -18.03 15.34 -3.49
N ALA A 16 -18.62 15.68 -2.33
CA ALA A 16 -19.30 16.96 -2.14
C ALA A 16 -18.35 18.15 -2.00
N THR A 17 -17.15 17.97 -1.43
CA THR A 17 -16.11 19.01 -1.41
C THR A 17 -15.47 19.24 -2.79
N ALA A 18 -15.52 18.26 -3.69
CA ALA A 18 -15.09 18.45 -5.07
C ALA A 18 -16.16 19.16 -5.95
N PHE A 19 -17.44 19.17 -5.55
CA PHE A 19 -18.56 19.59 -6.42
C PHE A 19 -19.55 20.61 -5.83
N GLY A 20 -19.34 21.12 -4.62
CA GLY A 20 -20.33 21.98 -3.90
C GLY A 20 -19.99 23.45 -3.73
N GLY A 21 -18.90 23.95 -4.27
CA GLY A 21 -18.53 25.37 -4.18
C GLY A 21 -18.94 26.16 -5.41
N LYS A 22 -20.07 26.87 -5.38
CA LYS A 22 -20.28 28.04 -6.25
C LYS A 22 -19.31 29.13 -5.78
N SER A 23 -18.10 29.16 -6.37
CA SER A 23 -17.20 30.30 -6.25
C SER A 23 -17.59 31.36 -7.28
N ALA A 24 -17.71 32.59 -6.84
CA ALA A 24 -17.78 33.74 -7.72
C ALA A 24 -16.50 33.83 -8.59
N PRO A 25 -16.56 34.39 -9.80
CA PRO A 25 -15.40 34.45 -10.68
C PRO A 25 -14.31 35.32 -10.04
N PRO A 26 -13.03 34.89 -10.08
CA PRO A 26 -11.93 35.70 -9.57
C PRO A 26 -11.67 36.91 -10.49
N GLU A 27 -11.43 38.05 -9.86
CA GLU A 27 -10.91 39.23 -10.53
C GLU A 27 -9.55 38.95 -11.23
N LYS A 28 -9.35 39.60 -12.37
CA LYS A 28 -8.16 39.46 -13.22
C LYS A 28 -6.89 39.81 -12.45
N GLY A 29 -6.14 38.80 -12.03
CA GLY A 29 -4.77 38.89 -11.52
C GLY A 29 -3.77 38.42 -12.57
N GLU A 30 -2.67 39.14 -12.67
CA GLU A 30 -1.61 39.05 -13.68
C GLU A 30 -1.08 37.64 -13.93
N ALA A 31 -0.88 37.30 -15.18
CA ALA A 31 -0.33 36.05 -15.68
C ALA A 31 1.16 35.90 -15.30
N LEU A 32 1.49 34.84 -14.58
CA LEU A 32 2.87 34.38 -14.41
C LEU A 32 3.43 33.88 -15.76
N PRO A 33 4.70 34.08 -16.06
CA PRO A 33 5.27 33.78 -17.38
C PRO A 33 5.32 32.27 -17.61
N ARG A 34 4.72 31.83 -18.71
CA ARG A 34 4.79 30.46 -19.23
C ARG A 34 6.24 30.16 -19.65
N THR A 35 6.93 29.30 -18.95
CA THR A 35 8.14 28.63 -19.44
C THR A 35 7.71 27.55 -20.44
N SER A 36 8.11 27.75 -21.70
CA SER A 36 7.72 26.91 -22.82
C SER A 36 8.31 25.48 -22.70
N ALA A 37 7.51 24.47 -22.97
CA ALA A 37 7.88 23.05 -23.07
C ALA A 37 9.01 22.73 -24.08
N LYS A 38 9.51 23.71 -24.84
CA LYS A 38 10.64 23.55 -25.76
C LYS A 38 12.02 23.43 -25.10
N ALA A 39 12.15 23.72 -23.79
CA ALA A 39 13.43 23.59 -23.08
C ALA A 39 13.75 22.16 -22.63
N ALA A 40 12.76 21.28 -22.56
CA ALA A 40 12.98 19.91 -22.13
C ALA A 40 13.49 18.95 -23.21
N ALA A 41 13.27 19.29 -24.49
CA ALA A 41 13.68 18.45 -25.63
C ALA A 41 15.17 18.61 -26.04
N GLN A 42 15.87 19.63 -25.54
CA GLN A 42 17.28 19.88 -25.88
C GLN A 42 18.28 19.44 -24.79
N ALA A 43 17.85 18.88 -23.69
CA ALA A 43 18.73 18.44 -22.61
C ALA A 43 19.15 16.94 -22.68
N THR A 44 18.90 16.25 -23.80
CA THR A 44 19.20 14.82 -23.97
C THR A 44 20.52 14.52 -24.67
N GLU A 45 21.37 15.49 -24.96
CA GLU A 45 22.74 15.21 -25.42
C GLU A 45 23.77 15.79 -24.45
N ALA A 46 24.66 14.87 -24.03
CA ALA A 46 25.93 15.09 -23.34
C ALA A 46 25.87 15.39 -21.83
N GLY A 47 25.95 14.33 -21.06
CA GLY A 47 26.40 14.34 -19.68
C GLY A 47 26.32 12.94 -19.10
N SER A 48 27.44 12.23 -19.01
CA SER A 48 27.52 10.94 -18.31
C SER A 48 26.99 11.13 -16.88
N ARG A 49 25.76 10.65 -16.64
CA ARG A 49 25.14 10.69 -15.30
C ARG A 49 26.01 9.83 -14.36
N PRO A 50 26.24 10.26 -13.11
CA PRO A 50 26.95 9.46 -12.14
C PRO A 50 26.18 8.15 -11.90
N ARG A 51 26.73 7.04 -12.39
CA ARG A 51 26.23 5.68 -12.03
C ARG A 51 26.43 5.48 -10.54
N LEU A 52 25.41 4.97 -9.87
CA LEU A 52 25.56 4.47 -8.51
C LEU A 52 26.66 3.38 -8.53
N PRO A 53 27.59 3.36 -7.56
CA PRO A 53 28.65 2.35 -7.54
C PRO A 53 28.02 0.96 -7.49
N SER A 54 28.25 0.15 -8.53
CA SER A 54 27.86 -1.26 -8.54
C SER A 54 28.67 -2.00 -7.48
N LYS A 55 27.99 -2.54 -6.47
CA LYS A 55 28.61 -3.60 -5.65
C LYS A 55 28.75 -4.81 -6.56
N THR A 56 29.96 -5.29 -6.79
CA THR A 56 30.23 -6.55 -7.47
C THR A 56 29.42 -7.66 -6.80
N GLY A 57 28.38 -8.13 -7.49
CA GLY A 57 27.45 -9.14 -6.98
C GLY A 57 28.22 -10.42 -6.60
N LYS A 58 27.98 -10.90 -5.38
CA LYS A 58 28.39 -12.25 -5.01
C LYS A 58 27.38 -13.20 -5.65
N ALA A 59 27.84 -14.14 -6.46
CA ALA A 59 26.99 -15.16 -7.07
C ALA A 59 26.11 -15.85 -6.00
N ILE A 60 24.79 -15.86 -6.19
CA ILE A 60 23.86 -16.54 -5.29
C ILE A 60 24.00 -18.05 -5.53
N THR A 61 24.33 -18.79 -4.48
CA THR A 61 24.27 -20.26 -4.46
C THR A 61 22.84 -20.72 -4.16
N PRO A 62 22.36 -21.86 -4.69
CA PRO A 62 21.09 -22.47 -4.32
C PRO A 62 20.95 -22.55 -2.79
N GLY A 63 19.86 -21.99 -2.24
CA GLY A 63 19.69 -21.86 -0.79
C GLY A 63 20.35 -20.63 -0.16
N GLY A 64 20.83 -19.67 -0.96
CA GLY A 64 21.47 -18.43 -0.52
C GLY A 64 20.54 -17.44 0.19
N ALA A 65 21.12 -16.34 0.68
CA ALA A 65 20.38 -15.23 1.28
C ALA A 65 19.91 -14.22 0.22
N PRO A 66 18.85 -13.41 0.51
CA PRO A 66 18.49 -12.27 -0.33
C PRO A 66 19.68 -11.35 -0.62
N ALA A 67 19.73 -10.79 -1.84
CA ALA A 67 20.81 -9.88 -2.23
C ALA A 67 20.80 -8.58 -1.38
N LEU A 68 19.64 -8.17 -0.87
CA LEU A 68 19.49 -7.04 0.03
C LEU A 68 18.94 -7.49 1.40
N THR A 69 19.54 -6.97 2.46
CA THR A 69 19.08 -7.13 3.85
C THR A 69 18.04 -6.08 4.22
N LEU A 70 17.39 -6.25 5.37
CA LEU A 70 16.49 -5.23 5.91
C LEU A 70 17.20 -3.90 6.22
N ASP A 71 18.50 -3.94 6.54
CA ASP A 71 19.30 -2.72 6.74
C ASP A 71 19.62 -2.03 5.41
N ASP A 72 19.83 -2.76 4.31
CA ASP A 72 19.99 -2.18 2.98
C ASP A 72 18.72 -1.51 2.47
N LEU A 73 17.55 -1.95 2.94
CA LEU A 73 16.23 -1.40 2.63
C LEU A 73 15.76 -0.33 3.63
N ALA A 74 16.60 0.04 4.60
CA ALA A 74 16.32 1.18 5.47
C ALA A 74 16.15 2.48 4.66
N THR A 75 15.31 3.40 5.16
CA THR A 75 15.22 4.74 4.53
C THR A 75 16.52 5.50 4.68
N ALA A 76 16.72 6.49 3.84
CA ALA A 76 17.62 7.60 4.15
C ALA A 76 17.19 8.29 5.45
N TRP A 77 18.07 9.13 6.02
CA TRP A 77 17.65 10.10 7.02
C TRP A 77 16.85 11.19 6.32
N LEU A 78 15.54 11.22 6.59
CA LEU A 78 14.59 12.12 5.94
C LEU A 78 14.28 13.28 6.87
N PRO A 79 14.60 14.54 6.49
CA PRO A 79 14.24 15.70 7.29
C PRO A 79 12.71 15.89 7.27
N ARG A 80 12.14 16.18 8.45
CA ARG A 80 10.72 16.47 8.65
C ARG A 80 10.57 17.73 9.49
N ARG A 81 9.64 18.59 9.13
CA ARG A 81 9.23 19.68 10.02
C ARG A 81 8.54 19.06 11.24
N ILE A 82 8.88 19.55 12.44
CA ILE A 82 8.30 18.96 13.67
C ILE A 82 6.78 19.17 13.78
N THR A 83 6.22 20.13 13.04
CA THR A 83 4.79 20.36 12.90
C THR A 83 4.15 19.54 11.78
N GLU A 84 4.95 18.85 10.96
CA GLU A 84 4.46 18.02 9.86
C GLU A 84 3.89 16.73 10.42
N GLN A 85 2.60 16.52 10.21
CA GLN A 85 1.91 15.29 10.64
C GLN A 85 1.76 14.29 9.50
N ALA A 86 1.84 14.77 8.27
CA ALA A 86 1.74 13.95 7.08
C ALA A 86 3.07 13.22 6.80
N GLY A 87 3.01 12.07 6.19
CA GLY A 87 4.20 11.37 5.72
C GLY A 87 5.07 10.72 6.79
N MET A 88 4.66 10.71 8.06
CA MET A 88 5.41 10.05 9.12
C MET A 88 5.27 8.52 9.05
N PRO A 89 6.37 7.77 9.19
CA PRO A 89 6.33 6.32 9.04
C PRO A 89 5.65 5.64 10.23
N GLY A 90 5.19 4.42 9.99
CA GLY A 90 4.66 3.54 11.03
C GLY A 90 5.51 2.31 11.27
N LEU A 91 5.17 1.59 12.33
CA LEU A 91 5.70 0.27 12.66
C LEU A 91 4.56 -0.70 12.87
N ASN A 92 4.77 -1.95 12.50
CA ASN A 92 3.85 -3.03 12.81
C ASN A 92 4.55 -4.22 13.47
N ASN A 93 3.79 -4.92 14.29
CA ASN A 93 4.04 -6.32 14.63
C ASN A 93 2.90 -7.16 14.03
N ASP A 94 2.82 -8.45 14.26
CA ASP A 94 1.79 -9.28 13.63
C ASP A 94 0.35 -8.92 14.03
N ILE A 95 0.15 -8.23 15.16
CA ILE A 95 -1.18 -8.00 15.74
C ILE A 95 -1.61 -6.53 15.78
N GLY A 96 -0.78 -5.62 15.29
CA GLY A 96 -1.14 -4.21 15.27
C GLY A 96 -0.05 -3.30 14.74
N ALA A 97 -0.29 -2.00 14.88
CA ALA A 97 0.57 -0.96 14.36
C ALA A 97 0.50 0.35 15.15
N ILE A 98 1.50 1.19 14.95
CA ILE A 98 1.53 2.59 15.36
C ILE A 98 2.04 3.46 14.22
N GLN A 99 1.78 4.76 14.31
CA GLN A 99 2.51 5.78 13.55
C GLN A 99 3.34 6.62 14.51
N VAL A 100 4.55 7.02 14.12
CA VAL A 100 5.32 8.00 14.88
C VAL A 100 4.98 9.42 14.44
N GLU A 101 5.25 10.38 15.33
CA GLU A 101 5.25 11.80 15.01
C GLU A 101 6.66 12.32 14.76
N ALA A 102 6.78 13.51 14.22
CA ALA A 102 8.06 14.17 14.05
C ALA A 102 8.73 14.51 15.40
N ASP A 103 7.97 14.67 16.49
CA ASP A 103 8.52 14.74 17.84
C ASP A 103 9.26 13.44 18.20
N VAL A 104 10.42 13.53 18.84
CA VAL A 104 11.31 12.37 19.07
C VAL A 104 10.71 11.27 19.95
N ALA A 105 9.72 11.56 20.79
CA ALA A 105 9.06 10.55 21.62
C ALA A 105 7.58 10.33 21.27
N ALA A 106 7.00 11.16 20.42
CA ALA A 106 5.57 11.08 20.16
C ALA A 106 5.21 9.98 19.17
N ILE A 107 4.09 9.32 19.46
CA ILE A 107 3.41 8.34 18.60
C ILE A 107 1.93 8.69 18.49
N LYS A 108 1.27 8.22 17.42
CA LYS A 108 -0.17 8.29 17.22
C LYS A 108 -0.70 7.03 16.55
N HIS A 109 -1.99 6.94 16.40
CA HIS A 109 -2.67 5.80 15.81
C HIS A 109 -2.20 4.44 16.37
N PRO A 110 -2.11 4.26 17.70
CA PRO A 110 -1.91 2.92 18.22
C PRO A 110 -3.15 2.09 17.94
N VAL A 111 -3.02 1.10 17.08
CA VAL A 111 -4.13 0.21 16.69
C VAL A 111 -3.66 -1.24 16.80
N PHE A 112 -4.23 -1.93 17.75
CA PHE A 112 -4.03 -3.35 18.01
C PHE A 112 -5.41 -3.98 18.15
N PRO A 113 -6.08 -4.37 17.05
CA PRO A 113 -7.46 -4.82 17.10
C PRO A 113 -7.73 -5.81 18.23
N PRO A 114 -8.76 -5.58 19.08
CA PRO A 114 -9.86 -4.62 18.95
C PRO A 114 -9.61 -3.22 19.53
N TYR A 115 -8.39 -2.83 19.84
CA TYR A 115 -8.06 -1.54 20.47
C TYR A 115 -7.64 -0.52 19.43
N SER A 116 -8.11 0.72 19.57
CA SER A 116 -7.71 1.85 18.73
C SER A 116 -7.58 3.12 19.56
N GLY A 117 -6.48 3.84 19.38
CA GLY A 117 -6.24 5.15 19.97
C GLY A 117 -6.62 6.33 19.06
N GLY A 118 -7.08 6.07 17.84
CA GLY A 118 -7.40 7.12 16.88
C GLY A 118 -6.23 8.08 16.64
N ASN A 119 -6.52 9.36 16.42
CA ASN A 119 -5.52 10.41 16.20
C ASN A 119 -4.83 10.91 17.48
N GLU A 120 -5.16 10.36 18.63
CA GLU A 120 -4.57 10.80 19.88
C GLU A 120 -3.06 10.64 19.87
N ILE A 121 -2.36 11.75 20.14
CA ILE A 121 -0.90 11.77 20.22
C ILE A 121 -0.49 11.56 21.67
N THR A 122 0.45 10.65 21.91
CA THR A 122 1.07 10.43 23.21
C THR A 122 2.57 10.52 23.13
N GLY A 123 3.21 10.96 24.22
CA GLY A 123 4.65 11.08 24.33
C GLY A 123 5.23 12.38 23.77
N LEU A 124 4.43 13.45 23.60
CA LEU A 124 4.97 14.76 23.17
C LEU A 124 6.04 15.27 24.14
N THR A 125 7.19 15.58 23.60
CA THR A 125 8.38 15.98 24.38
C THR A 125 8.28 17.42 24.88
N LEU A 126 8.49 17.59 26.18
CA LEU A 126 8.62 18.88 26.86
C LEU A 126 10.08 19.08 27.27
N LEU A 127 10.78 19.99 26.61
CA LEU A 127 12.16 20.33 26.88
C LEU A 127 12.23 21.70 27.59
N ASN A 128 12.69 21.68 28.82
CA ASN A 128 12.75 22.89 29.68
C ASN A 128 11.40 23.63 29.80
N GLY A 129 10.31 22.86 29.88
CA GLY A 129 8.94 23.37 30.01
C GLY A 129 8.29 23.84 28.72
N ARG A 130 8.96 23.71 27.57
CA ARG A 130 8.43 24.04 26.24
C ARG A 130 8.26 22.80 25.41
N GLN A 131 7.23 22.74 24.56
CA GLN A 131 7.11 21.67 23.57
C GLN A 131 8.31 21.66 22.62
N LEU A 132 8.76 20.48 22.22
CA LEU A 132 9.91 20.33 21.33
C LEU A 132 9.74 21.13 20.03
N ALA A 133 8.54 21.18 19.49
CA ALA A 133 8.18 21.96 18.30
C ALA A 133 8.47 23.46 18.42
N GLN A 134 8.50 24.01 19.65
CA GLN A 134 8.85 25.41 19.93
C GLN A 134 10.36 25.66 20.05
N VAL A 135 11.15 24.58 20.07
CA VAL A 135 12.60 24.63 20.34
C VAL A 135 13.40 24.18 19.11
N VAL A 136 12.87 23.22 18.37
CA VAL A 136 13.53 22.60 17.22
C VAL A 136 12.57 22.62 16.03
N PRO A 137 12.94 23.19 14.87
CA PRO A 137 12.07 23.26 13.70
C PRO A 137 12.01 21.94 12.89
N HIS A 138 13.08 21.15 12.94
CA HIS A 138 13.21 19.94 12.12
C HIS A 138 13.71 18.75 12.95
N VAL A 139 13.24 17.57 12.56
CA VAL A 139 13.70 16.27 13.05
C VAL A 139 14.06 15.41 11.84
N GLU A 140 15.16 14.70 11.89
CA GLU A 140 15.49 13.67 10.91
C GLU A 140 14.92 12.33 11.38
N VAL A 141 14.30 11.61 10.46
CA VAL A 141 13.65 10.34 10.70
C VAL A 141 14.27 9.27 9.80
N ARG A 142 14.57 8.11 10.35
CA ARG A 142 15.02 6.93 9.64
C ARG A 142 14.14 5.74 10.01
N TRP A 143 13.59 5.09 8.99
CA TRP A 143 12.76 3.91 9.17
C TRP A 143 13.55 2.63 8.81
N ARG A 144 13.34 1.60 9.62
CA ARG A 144 13.61 0.20 9.33
C ARG A 144 12.36 -0.61 9.64
N ALA A 145 12.22 -1.79 9.07
CA ALA A 145 11.04 -2.62 9.30
C ALA A 145 10.78 -2.92 10.79
N PHE A 146 11.82 -2.94 11.60
CA PHE A 146 11.76 -3.32 13.02
C PHE A 146 11.89 -2.14 14.00
N GLU A 147 12.31 -0.95 13.54
CA GLU A 147 12.45 0.23 14.39
C GLU A 147 12.40 1.55 13.60
N ILE A 148 12.06 2.62 14.28
CA ILE A 148 12.20 3.98 13.77
C ILE A 148 13.16 4.73 14.65
N GLU A 149 14.14 5.39 14.03
CA GLU A 149 15.07 6.30 14.66
C GLU A 149 14.69 7.75 14.33
N ARG A 150 14.78 8.62 15.33
CA ARG A 150 14.58 10.07 15.15
C ARG A 150 15.69 10.81 15.82
N ARG A 151 16.14 11.92 15.24
CA ARG A 151 17.17 12.77 15.84
C ARG A 151 16.92 14.24 15.53
N CYS A 152 17.29 15.09 16.48
CA CYS A 152 17.28 16.54 16.28
C CYS A 152 18.30 17.20 17.19
N GLN A 153 18.58 18.48 16.92
CA GLN A 153 19.51 19.27 17.69
C GLN A 153 18.96 20.66 17.94
N SER A 154 19.04 21.09 19.18
CA SER A 154 18.89 22.48 19.62
C SER A 154 20.26 23.09 19.92
N ASN A 155 20.29 24.36 20.35
CA ASN A 155 21.55 25.05 20.71
C ASN A 155 22.32 24.35 21.82
N ALA A 156 21.68 23.56 22.68
CA ALA A 156 22.32 22.98 23.88
C ALA A 156 22.17 21.45 23.96
N TRP A 157 21.25 20.87 23.20
CA TRP A 157 20.85 19.47 23.33
C TRP A 157 20.76 18.77 21.98
N ARG A 158 21.38 17.60 21.89
CA ARG A 158 21.09 16.62 20.82
C ARG A 158 20.15 15.55 21.39
N LEU A 159 19.04 15.35 20.73
CA LEU A 159 18.04 14.33 21.07
C LEU A 159 18.08 13.24 20.01
N GLU A 160 18.14 12.01 20.48
CA GLU A 160 18.12 10.80 19.63
C GLU A 160 17.10 9.84 20.22
N SER A 161 16.26 9.23 19.40
CA SER A 161 15.31 8.21 19.87
C SER A 161 15.29 6.97 19.01
N ARG A 162 14.90 5.85 19.63
CA ARG A 162 14.56 4.60 18.97
C ARG A 162 13.17 4.19 19.43
N THR A 163 12.34 3.73 18.49
CA THR A 163 10.97 3.27 18.74
C THR A 163 10.81 1.90 18.12
N ALA A 164 10.33 0.92 18.89
CA ALA A 164 10.01 -0.42 18.42
C ALA A 164 8.72 -0.94 19.05
N LEU A 165 8.00 -1.80 18.33
CA LEU A 165 6.81 -2.49 18.86
C LEU A 165 7.21 -3.72 19.69
N LEU A 166 6.39 -4.04 20.67
CA LEU A 166 6.51 -5.28 21.43
C LEU A 166 6.24 -6.45 20.48
N PRO A 167 7.10 -7.49 20.46
CA PRO A 167 6.85 -8.66 19.63
C PRO A 167 5.54 -9.35 20.02
N GLU A 168 4.63 -9.52 19.07
CA GLU A 168 3.36 -10.26 19.21
C GLU A 168 2.44 -9.79 20.38
N GLN A 169 2.69 -8.59 20.90
CA GLN A 169 1.92 -8.00 22.00
C GLN A 169 1.50 -6.56 21.66
N PRO A 170 0.35 -6.08 22.19
CA PRO A 170 -0.12 -4.73 21.93
C PRO A 170 0.66 -3.71 22.78
N GLY A 171 1.71 -3.13 22.20
CA GLY A 171 2.49 -2.13 22.89
C GLY A 171 3.71 -1.64 22.10
N VAL A 172 4.35 -0.62 22.64
CA VAL A 172 5.47 0.09 22.03
C VAL A 172 6.46 0.57 23.08
N LEU A 173 7.73 0.49 22.77
CA LEU A 173 8.82 1.07 23.55
C LEU A 173 9.49 2.21 22.79
N ILE A 174 9.70 3.31 23.47
CA ILE A 174 10.44 4.48 23.00
C ILE A 174 11.60 4.72 23.96
N ARG A 175 12.82 4.75 23.43
CA ARG A 175 14.04 5.13 24.15
C ARG A 175 14.51 6.48 23.64
N VAL A 176 14.69 7.45 24.53
CA VAL A 176 15.17 8.79 24.19
C VAL A 176 16.47 9.06 24.91
N LYS A 177 17.49 9.49 24.15
CA LYS A 177 18.80 9.88 24.65
C LYS A 177 18.99 11.38 24.41
N ILE A 178 19.27 12.12 25.48
CA ILE A 178 19.49 13.57 25.44
C ILE A 178 20.94 13.85 25.82
N THR A 179 21.72 14.43 24.91
CA THR A 179 23.15 14.73 25.09
C THR A 179 23.36 16.25 25.23
N ASN A 180 24.06 16.65 26.24
CA ASN A 180 24.51 18.04 26.38
C ASN A 180 25.64 18.33 25.36
N THR A 181 25.41 19.26 24.44
CA THR A 181 26.35 19.61 23.36
C THR A 181 27.25 20.81 23.71
N LEU A 182 27.04 21.41 24.86
CA LEU A 182 27.86 22.54 25.33
C LEU A 182 29.10 22.06 26.13
N ASP A 183 30.04 22.92 26.31
CA ASP A 183 31.29 22.74 27.07
C ASP A 183 31.14 22.87 28.60
N ARG A 184 29.91 23.16 29.09
CA ARG A 184 29.54 23.30 30.50
C ARG A 184 28.36 22.45 30.90
N ALA A 185 28.27 22.07 32.15
CA ALA A 185 27.15 21.37 32.73
C ALA A 185 25.85 22.20 32.60
N ARG A 186 24.73 21.51 32.33
CA ARG A 186 23.42 22.14 32.13
C ARG A 186 22.33 21.39 32.87
N LYS A 187 21.46 22.16 33.52
CA LYS A 187 20.21 21.61 34.07
C LYS A 187 19.27 21.25 32.93
N LEU A 188 18.79 20.02 32.94
CA LEU A 188 17.79 19.47 32.02
C LEU A 188 16.48 19.31 32.80
N LYS A 189 15.40 19.91 32.31
CA LYS A 189 14.03 19.53 32.67
C LYS A 189 13.38 18.88 31.45
N LEU A 190 13.13 17.57 31.53
CA LEU A 190 12.54 16.78 30.48
C LEU A 190 11.17 16.27 30.95
N GLY A 191 10.17 16.26 30.07
CA GLY A 191 8.89 15.65 30.32
C GLY A 191 8.28 15.06 29.06
N PHE A 192 7.32 14.17 29.21
CA PHE A 192 6.50 13.65 28.11
C PHE A 192 5.02 13.84 28.41
N LEU A 193 4.29 14.51 27.52
CA LEU A 193 2.83 14.58 27.64
C LEU A 193 2.24 13.23 27.17
N CYS A 194 1.81 12.41 28.11
CA CYS A 194 1.20 11.11 27.84
C CYS A 194 -0.30 11.23 27.70
N SER A 195 -0.85 10.47 26.79
CA SER A 195 -2.26 10.19 26.64
C SER A 195 -2.46 8.69 26.40
N GLY A 196 -3.54 8.17 26.84
CA GLY A 196 -3.85 6.74 26.68
C GLY A 196 -5.31 6.56 26.27
N ARG A 197 -5.90 7.54 25.58
CA ARG A 197 -7.23 7.37 25.01
C ARG A 197 -7.21 6.25 24.01
N SER A 198 -7.60 5.09 24.47
CA SER A 198 -7.73 3.89 23.69
C SER A 198 -9.09 3.30 23.95
N VAL A 199 -9.76 2.87 22.91
CA VAL A 199 -11.10 2.30 22.99
C VAL A 199 -11.10 0.89 22.46
N ASN A 200 -11.94 0.04 23.05
CA ASN A 200 -12.22 -1.28 22.55
C ASN A 200 -13.38 -1.19 21.56
N THR A 201 -13.09 -1.37 20.30
CA THR A 201 -14.09 -1.25 19.23
C THR A 201 -14.92 -2.52 19.05
N GLY A 202 -14.51 -3.61 19.68
CA GLY A 202 -15.07 -4.93 19.38
C GLY A 202 -14.85 -5.34 17.93
N LYS A 203 -15.35 -6.50 17.57
CA LYS A 203 -15.23 -7.04 16.21
C LYS A 203 -16.01 -6.23 15.18
N GLU A 204 -17.21 -5.78 15.53
CA GLU A 204 -18.10 -5.01 14.64
C GLU A 204 -17.64 -3.57 14.41
N GLY A 205 -16.82 -3.01 15.31
CA GLY A 205 -16.34 -1.65 15.22
C GLY A 205 -15.29 -1.41 14.14
N TYR A 206 -14.69 -2.47 13.61
CA TYR A 206 -13.71 -2.37 12.52
C TYR A 206 -14.41 -2.46 11.16
N ALA A 207 -14.84 -1.31 10.66
CA ALA A 207 -15.29 -1.17 9.28
C ALA A 207 -14.38 -0.17 8.58
N TRP A 208 -13.82 -0.50 7.44
CA TRP A 208 -13.04 0.42 6.63
C TRP A 208 -11.89 1.11 7.38
N ALA A 209 -11.07 0.42 8.08
CA ALA A 209 -9.96 1.00 8.84
C ALA A 209 -10.38 2.02 9.92
N VAL A 210 -11.65 2.13 10.26
CA VAL A 210 -12.17 3.11 11.19
C VAL A 210 -12.97 2.44 12.29
N PRO A 211 -12.66 2.69 13.56
CA PRO A 211 -13.52 2.27 14.65
C PRO A 211 -14.88 2.97 14.56
N THR A 212 -15.97 2.23 14.64
CA THR A 212 -17.34 2.80 14.61
C THR A 212 -17.86 3.23 15.99
N ILE A 213 -16.97 3.58 16.89
CA ILE A 213 -17.34 4.20 18.16
C ILE A 213 -17.69 5.66 17.91
N PRO A 214 -18.35 6.37 18.86
CA PRO A 214 -18.66 7.78 18.69
C PRO A 214 -17.38 8.62 18.57
N THR A 215 -16.80 8.54 17.41
CA THR A 215 -15.66 9.28 16.94
C THR A 215 -16.12 10.08 15.76
N ASP A 216 -15.59 11.26 15.58
CA ASP A 216 -15.70 11.90 14.28
C ASP A 216 -14.93 11.06 13.26
N VAL A 217 -15.67 10.27 12.51
CA VAL A 217 -15.11 9.32 11.54
C VAL A 217 -14.33 10.05 10.46
N SER A 218 -14.70 11.29 10.14
CA SER A 218 -14.04 12.10 9.12
C SER A 218 -12.66 12.57 9.55
N SER A 219 -12.46 12.83 10.84
CA SER A 219 -11.22 13.33 11.41
C SER A 219 -10.37 12.26 12.10
N PHE A 220 -10.93 11.06 12.35
CA PHE A 220 -10.30 10.03 13.19
C PHE A 220 -9.96 10.52 14.60
N THR A 221 -10.61 11.57 15.03
CA THR A 221 -10.48 12.12 16.36
C THR A 221 -11.43 11.38 17.27
N LEU A 222 -10.96 10.93 18.41
CA LEU A 222 -11.85 10.51 19.48
C LEU A 222 -12.67 11.74 19.86
N THR A 223 -14.01 11.60 19.89
CA THR A 223 -14.89 12.76 20.12
C THR A 223 -14.54 13.48 21.41
N GLU A 224 -14.64 14.79 21.39
CA GLU A 224 -14.70 15.61 22.59
C GLU A 224 -15.76 15.01 23.51
N GLY A 225 -15.40 14.66 24.72
CA GLY A 225 -16.31 14.07 25.71
C GLY A 225 -15.92 12.69 26.20
N LEU A 226 -15.04 11.94 25.52
CA LEU A 226 -14.46 10.73 26.12
C LEU A 226 -13.59 11.14 27.31
N ARG A 227 -14.08 10.83 28.50
CA ARG A 227 -13.35 11.08 29.73
C ARG A 227 -12.29 10.01 29.93
N GLN A 228 -11.20 10.41 30.53
CA GLN A 228 -10.10 9.54 30.82
C GLN A 228 -9.80 9.58 32.33
N THR A 229 -9.82 8.44 32.96
CA THR A 229 -9.39 8.27 34.35
C THR A 229 -7.93 7.80 34.34
N ILE A 230 -7.10 8.44 35.17
CA ILE A 230 -5.69 8.09 35.33
C ILE A 230 -5.50 7.59 36.75
N THR A 231 -4.94 6.41 36.91
CA THR A 231 -4.68 5.79 38.21
C THR A 231 -3.25 5.27 38.29
N ALA A 232 -2.68 5.28 39.48
CA ALA A 232 -1.43 4.59 39.73
C ALA A 232 -1.60 3.09 39.53
N THR A 233 -0.51 2.42 39.15
CA THR A 233 -0.42 0.97 39.11
C THR A 233 0.53 0.49 40.21
N ASP A 234 0.57 -0.79 40.47
CA ASP A 234 1.56 -1.42 41.36
C ASP A 234 2.94 -1.57 40.68
N ILE A 235 3.04 -1.24 39.39
CA ILE A 235 4.32 -1.17 38.67
C ILE A 235 4.97 0.17 38.96
N HIS A 236 6.22 0.14 39.38
CA HIS A 236 6.97 1.33 39.72
C HIS A 236 6.98 2.33 38.54
N ASP A 237 6.74 3.61 38.85
CA ASP A 237 6.72 4.72 37.87
C ASP A 237 5.77 4.51 36.68
N SER A 238 4.60 3.94 36.94
CA SER A 238 3.59 3.66 35.91
C SER A 238 2.25 4.31 36.23
N ARG A 239 1.51 4.62 35.16
CA ARG A 239 0.13 5.12 35.20
C ARG A 239 -0.74 4.34 34.23
N CYS A 240 -1.92 3.95 34.70
CA CYS A 240 -2.95 3.37 33.87
C CYS A 240 -3.97 4.43 33.45
N PHE A 241 -4.17 4.54 32.17
CA PHE A 241 -5.14 5.43 31.52
C PHE A 241 -6.30 4.58 31.06
N THR A 242 -7.49 4.88 31.54
CA THR A 242 -8.72 4.16 31.22
C THR A 242 -9.70 5.12 30.59
N THR A 243 -10.27 4.78 29.44
CA THR A 243 -11.34 5.51 28.79
C THR A 243 -12.68 5.05 29.33
N ASP A 244 -13.60 5.96 29.63
CA ASP A 244 -14.89 5.68 30.28
C ASP A 244 -15.93 5.01 29.37
N GLN A 245 -15.76 5.09 28.06
CA GLN A 245 -16.64 4.43 27.08
C GLN A 245 -15.84 3.39 26.28
N ALA A 246 -16.48 2.25 25.98
CA ALA A 246 -15.85 1.16 25.23
C ALA A 246 -14.46 0.80 25.81
N THR A 247 -14.45 0.38 27.05
CA THR A 247 -13.29 0.26 27.93
C THR A 247 -12.06 -0.37 27.29
N ALA A 248 -10.99 0.38 27.27
CA ALA A 248 -9.63 -0.10 27.03
C ALA A 248 -8.68 0.59 28.01
N HIS A 249 -7.61 -0.10 28.35
CA HIS A 249 -6.61 0.37 29.28
C HIS A 249 -5.29 0.56 28.54
N CYS A 250 -4.63 1.71 28.77
CA CYS A 250 -3.27 1.97 28.31
C CYS A 250 -2.37 2.19 29.53
N VAL A 251 -1.34 1.38 29.69
CA VAL A 251 -0.37 1.53 30.75
C VAL A 251 0.88 2.19 30.21
N HIS A 252 1.21 3.36 30.75
CA HIS A 252 2.48 4.05 30.53
C HIS A 252 3.44 3.78 31.68
N SER A 253 4.60 3.21 31.39
CA SER A 253 5.71 3.04 32.31
C SER A 253 6.93 3.79 31.83
N VAL A 254 7.66 4.39 32.77
CA VAL A 254 8.87 5.15 32.47
C VAL A 254 10.03 4.74 33.36
N TRP A 255 11.25 4.84 32.84
CA TRP A 255 12.49 4.68 33.63
C TRP A 255 13.64 5.48 33.02
N PRO A 256 14.61 5.97 33.84
CA PRO A 256 14.63 5.92 35.30
C PRO A 256 13.43 6.64 35.92
N ALA A 257 13.22 6.48 37.23
CA ALA A 257 12.16 7.15 37.95
C ALA A 257 12.10 8.64 37.65
N PRO A 258 10.93 9.22 37.31
CA PRO A 258 10.78 10.65 37.15
C PRO A 258 10.84 11.34 38.54
N ALA A 259 11.24 12.59 38.58
CA ALA A 259 11.19 13.38 39.81
C ALA A 259 9.76 13.53 40.33
N ARG A 260 8.79 13.61 39.42
CA ARG A 260 7.36 13.68 39.71
C ARG A 260 6.50 13.39 38.45
N TRP A 261 5.23 13.13 38.66
CA TRP A 261 4.19 13.14 37.64
C TRP A 261 3.38 14.44 37.77
N GLU A 262 3.53 15.35 36.81
CA GLU A 262 2.70 16.57 36.76
C GLU A 262 1.33 16.23 36.12
N ARG A 263 0.22 16.66 36.80
CA ARG A 263 -1.15 16.38 36.38
C ARG A 263 -1.42 14.89 36.08
N GLU A 264 -0.78 13.99 36.80
CA GLU A 264 -0.85 12.53 36.64
C GLU A 264 -0.49 11.97 35.26
N ARG A 265 -0.19 12.83 34.28
CA ARG A 265 0.07 12.44 32.89
C ARG A 265 1.41 12.84 32.32
N ILE A 266 2.19 13.63 33.05
CA ILE A 266 3.47 14.15 32.56
C ILE A 266 4.57 13.67 33.51
N PRO A 267 5.30 12.57 33.21
CA PRO A 267 6.51 12.25 33.94
C PRO A 267 7.56 13.32 33.65
N VAL A 268 8.18 13.86 34.73
CA VAL A 268 9.17 14.94 34.63
C VAL A 268 10.46 14.52 35.31
N TRP A 269 11.56 14.67 34.61
CA TRP A 269 12.93 14.50 35.10
C TRP A 269 13.59 15.85 35.20
N GLU A 270 14.28 16.06 36.32
CA GLU A 270 15.15 17.22 36.56
C GLU A 270 16.52 16.72 36.93
N THR A 271 17.51 16.99 36.11
CA THR A 271 18.89 16.50 36.33
C THR A 271 19.92 17.47 35.76
N GLU A 272 21.16 17.33 36.18
CA GLU A 272 22.29 18.06 35.59
C GLU A 272 23.07 17.12 34.67
N VAL A 273 23.29 17.53 33.42
CA VAL A 273 24.05 16.78 32.44
C VAL A 273 25.38 17.48 32.14
N LYS A 274 26.46 16.78 32.40
CA LYS A 274 27.84 17.29 32.17
C LYS A 274 28.12 17.42 30.65
N PRO A 275 29.13 18.21 30.26
CA PRO A 275 29.56 18.35 28.86
C PRO A 275 29.74 16.98 28.16
N GLY A 276 29.18 16.83 26.98
CA GLY A 276 29.28 15.61 26.17
C GLY A 276 28.61 14.34 26.76
N LYS A 277 28.04 14.45 27.99
CA LYS A 277 27.32 13.32 28.61
C LYS A 277 25.86 13.31 28.21
N SER A 278 25.23 12.14 28.35
CA SER A 278 23.85 11.91 27.99
C SER A 278 23.01 11.44 29.16
N PHE A 279 21.74 11.81 29.16
CA PHE A 279 20.68 11.27 29.99
C PHE A 279 19.76 10.43 29.10
N VAL A 280 19.41 9.22 29.54
CA VAL A 280 18.57 8.29 28.76
C VAL A 280 17.30 8.00 29.52
N VAL A 281 16.17 8.09 28.85
CA VAL A 281 14.85 7.77 29.39
C VAL A 281 14.10 6.85 28.46
N HIS A 282 13.18 6.08 29.03
CA HIS A 282 12.36 5.13 28.33
C HIS A 282 10.88 5.39 28.62
N LEU A 283 10.03 5.21 27.60
CA LEU A 283 8.59 5.24 27.70
C LEU A 283 8.05 3.96 27.07
N LEU A 284 7.43 3.11 27.88
CA LEU A 284 6.76 1.88 27.47
C LEU A 284 5.25 2.09 27.54
N CYS A 285 4.54 1.80 26.46
CA CYS A 285 3.08 1.83 26.40
C CYS A 285 2.55 0.45 26.05
N SER A 286 1.61 -0.06 26.84
CA SER A 286 0.88 -1.31 26.55
C SER A 286 -0.62 -1.07 26.54
N PHE A 287 -1.36 -1.87 25.77
CA PHE A 287 -2.79 -1.70 25.54
C PHE A 287 -3.54 -3.01 25.76
N HIS A 288 -4.68 -3.00 26.46
CA HIS A 288 -5.57 -4.16 26.59
C HIS A 288 -6.98 -3.77 27.05
N ALA A 289 -8.00 -4.60 26.76
CA ALA A 289 -9.35 -4.44 27.31
C ALA A 289 -9.39 -4.63 28.82
N GLU A 290 -8.52 -5.49 29.36
CA GLU A 290 -8.41 -5.78 30.78
C GLU A 290 -7.15 -5.12 31.34
N ARG A 291 -7.32 -4.36 32.42
CA ARG A 291 -6.22 -3.65 33.09
C ARG A 291 -5.10 -4.59 33.51
N ALA A 292 -5.45 -5.72 34.13
CA ALA A 292 -4.47 -6.70 34.62
C ALA A 292 -3.56 -7.23 33.49
N GLN A 293 -4.11 -7.42 32.29
CA GLN A 293 -3.36 -7.85 31.12
C GLN A 293 -2.44 -6.75 30.59
N ALA A 294 -2.91 -5.50 30.51
CA ALA A 294 -2.06 -4.37 30.13
C ALA A 294 -0.88 -4.21 31.11
N GLU A 295 -1.15 -4.34 32.42
CA GLU A 295 -0.11 -4.31 33.45
C GLU A 295 0.84 -5.51 33.35
N GLN A 296 0.36 -6.71 33.04
CA GLN A 296 1.20 -7.89 32.83
C GLN A 296 2.17 -7.71 31.66
N ILE A 297 1.67 -7.24 30.50
CA ILE A 297 2.52 -6.91 29.35
C ILE A 297 3.59 -5.89 29.75
N THR A 298 3.21 -4.87 30.51
CA THR A 298 4.15 -3.87 31.01
C THR A 298 5.22 -4.50 31.89
N ARG A 299 4.87 -5.37 32.86
CA ARG A 299 5.84 -6.03 33.76
C ARG A 299 6.85 -6.87 33.00
N GLU A 300 6.40 -7.56 31.95
CA GLU A 300 7.26 -8.41 31.12
C GLU A 300 8.38 -7.60 30.44
N TRP A 301 8.08 -6.38 29.96
CA TRP A 301 9.00 -5.57 29.19
C TRP A 301 9.64 -4.40 29.97
N TYR A 302 9.19 -4.15 31.20
CA TYR A 302 9.76 -3.09 32.02
C TYR A 302 11.25 -3.30 32.24
N ARG A 303 12.07 -2.31 31.87
CA ARG A 303 13.54 -2.35 31.90
C ARG A 303 14.20 -3.43 31.04
N GLN A 304 13.51 -3.88 29.98
CA GLN A 304 14.00 -4.90 29.04
C GLN A 304 14.26 -4.30 27.64
N ASP A 305 14.67 -3.04 27.58
CA ASP A 305 14.78 -2.29 26.31
C ASP A 305 15.70 -2.95 25.29
N GLU A 306 16.91 -3.36 25.65
CA GLU A 306 17.82 -4.02 24.71
C GLU A 306 17.27 -5.37 24.22
N LYS A 307 16.68 -6.15 25.13
CA LYS A 307 16.02 -7.42 24.76
C LYS A 307 14.88 -7.18 23.79
N LEU A 308 14.10 -6.12 23.96
CA LEU A 308 12.98 -5.78 23.11
C LEU A 308 13.45 -5.40 21.69
N PHE A 309 14.46 -4.51 21.58
CA PHE A 309 14.98 -4.13 20.27
C PHE A 309 15.57 -5.32 19.52
N VAL A 310 16.28 -6.21 20.22
CA VAL A 310 16.80 -7.46 19.63
C VAL A 310 15.65 -8.37 19.19
N ALA A 311 14.60 -8.54 19.98
CA ALA A 311 13.47 -9.38 19.66
C ALA A 311 12.65 -8.84 18.47
N ALA A 312 12.40 -7.53 18.42
CA ALA A 312 11.72 -6.86 17.30
C ALA A 312 12.50 -7.04 15.99
N ARG A 313 13.82 -6.83 16.01
CA ARG A 313 14.70 -7.07 14.88
C ARG A 313 14.67 -8.55 14.45
N GLY A 314 14.88 -9.47 15.39
CA GLY A 314 14.93 -10.91 15.12
C GLY A 314 13.61 -11.45 14.54
N ARG A 315 12.46 -10.89 14.95
CA ARG A 315 11.17 -11.22 14.33
C ARG A 315 11.17 -10.87 12.83
N TRP A 316 11.56 -9.65 12.47
CA TRP A 316 11.59 -9.22 11.07
C TRP A 316 12.64 -9.96 10.25
N GLU A 317 13.80 -10.26 10.80
CA GLU A 317 14.84 -11.05 10.13
C GLU A 317 14.35 -12.49 9.85
N ARG A 318 13.64 -13.11 10.80
CA ARG A 318 12.99 -14.43 10.57
C ARG A 318 11.95 -14.37 9.47
N LEU A 319 11.07 -13.35 9.47
CA LEU A 319 10.04 -13.17 8.45
C LEU A 319 10.66 -12.95 7.06
N TRP A 320 11.67 -12.08 6.99
CA TRP A 320 12.44 -11.80 5.77
C TRP A 320 13.13 -13.05 5.21
N LYS A 321 13.83 -13.77 6.05
CA LYS A 321 14.48 -15.03 5.66
C LYS A 321 13.46 -16.06 5.18
N ALA A 322 12.35 -16.23 5.90
CA ALA A 322 11.30 -17.19 5.55
C ALA A 322 10.69 -16.88 4.17
N ALA A 323 10.50 -15.61 3.82
CA ALA A 323 9.91 -15.22 2.55
C ALA A 323 10.70 -15.76 1.33
N PHE A 324 12.00 -16.05 1.47
CA PHE A 324 12.87 -16.54 0.39
C PHE A 324 13.40 -17.95 0.59
N THR A 325 12.95 -18.64 1.65
CA THR A 325 13.43 -19.98 1.99
C THR A 325 12.40 -21.03 1.57
N PRO A 326 12.72 -21.94 0.65
CA PRO A 326 11.88 -23.09 0.34
C PRO A 326 11.55 -23.92 1.59
N GLY A 327 10.31 -24.40 1.71
CA GLY A 327 9.89 -25.26 2.82
C GLY A 327 9.89 -24.60 4.20
N ASN A 328 9.83 -23.26 4.24
CA ASN A 328 9.73 -22.52 5.52
C ASN A 328 8.41 -22.79 6.25
N SER A 329 8.35 -22.46 7.55
CA SER A 329 7.18 -22.68 8.40
C SER A 329 6.22 -21.47 8.51
N VAL A 330 6.54 -20.35 7.83
CA VAL A 330 5.80 -19.09 7.95
C VAL A 330 4.83 -18.89 6.81
N PHE A 331 5.27 -19.24 5.60
CA PHE A 331 4.50 -19.12 4.35
C PHE A 331 4.28 -20.49 3.74
N SER A 332 3.21 -20.65 2.99
CA SER A 332 2.92 -21.89 2.27
C SER A 332 3.71 -22.06 0.97
N GLY A 333 4.43 -21.01 0.56
CA GLY A 333 5.38 -20.99 -0.55
C GLY A 333 6.60 -20.14 -0.22
N HIS A 334 7.24 -19.57 -1.23
CA HIS A 334 8.39 -18.67 -1.07
C HIS A 334 8.61 -17.84 -2.34
N MET A 335 9.27 -16.70 -2.18
CA MET A 335 9.70 -15.86 -3.30
C MET A 335 11.04 -16.35 -3.86
N PRO A 336 11.26 -16.19 -5.16
CA PRO A 336 12.58 -16.40 -5.76
C PRO A 336 13.61 -15.42 -5.19
N LEU A 337 14.89 -15.81 -5.25
CA LEU A 337 16.02 -14.92 -5.03
C LEU A 337 16.44 -14.29 -6.35
N VAL A 338 16.47 -12.98 -6.42
CA VAL A 338 16.89 -12.21 -7.60
C VAL A 338 18.26 -11.58 -7.34
N ASP A 339 19.17 -11.74 -8.28
CA ASP A 339 20.46 -11.05 -8.33
C ASP A 339 20.63 -10.44 -9.71
N SER A 340 20.67 -9.13 -9.77
CA SER A 340 20.85 -8.37 -11.00
C SER A 340 22.09 -7.49 -10.87
N PRO A 341 22.89 -7.32 -11.94
CA PRO A 341 23.95 -6.32 -11.95
C PRO A 341 23.43 -4.88 -11.84
N HIS A 342 22.13 -4.67 -12.10
CA HIS A 342 21.45 -3.38 -11.93
C HIS A 342 20.88 -3.29 -10.51
N ASP A 343 21.50 -2.48 -9.64
CA ASP A 343 21.05 -2.27 -8.25
C ASP A 343 19.59 -1.81 -8.17
N ALA A 344 19.15 -1.04 -9.15
CA ALA A 344 17.75 -0.58 -9.25
C ALA A 344 16.75 -1.75 -9.27
N LEU A 345 17.01 -2.79 -10.05
CA LEU A 345 16.12 -3.95 -10.14
C LEU A 345 16.08 -4.73 -8.83
N ASN A 346 17.25 -4.92 -8.18
CA ASN A 346 17.30 -5.53 -6.86
C ASN A 346 16.48 -4.72 -5.84
N ARG A 347 16.66 -3.39 -5.81
CA ARG A 347 15.92 -2.53 -4.89
C ARG A 347 14.42 -2.54 -5.13
N LEU A 348 13.96 -2.45 -6.38
CA LEU A 348 12.54 -2.50 -6.71
C LEU A 348 11.92 -3.83 -6.32
N TYR A 349 12.62 -4.94 -6.60
CA TYR A 349 12.16 -6.29 -6.24
C TYR A 349 12.05 -6.48 -4.73
N TYR A 350 13.15 -6.29 -4.00
CA TYR A 350 13.18 -6.56 -2.56
C TYR A 350 12.35 -5.55 -1.75
N ASN A 351 12.32 -4.28 -2.15
CA ASN A 351 11.41 -3.30 -1.52
C ASN A 351 9.95 -3.62 -1.82
N GLY A 352 9.65 -4.17 -3.00
CA GLY A 352 8.32 -4.68 -3.35
C GLY A 352 7.88 -5.80 -2.41
N VAL A 353 8.72 -6.80 -2.20
CA VAL A 353 8.44 -7.89 -1.24
C VAL A 353 8.32 -7.35 0.19
N LEU A 354 9.21 -6.44 0.60
CA LEU A 354 9.15 -5.82 1.93
C LEU A 354 7.82 -5.07 2.13
N THR A 355 7.35 -4.33 1.12
CA THR A 355 6.06 -3.63 1.18
C THR A 355 4.90 -4.61 1.43
N LEU A 356 4.88 -5.73 0.72
CA LEU A 356 3.88 -6.79 0.94
C LEU A 356 3.95 -7.34 2.37
N LEU A 357 5.15 -7.64 2.87
CA LEU A 357 5.33 -8.16 4.23
C LEU A 357 4.88 -7.16 5.30
N THR A 358 5.01 -5.85 5.06
CA THR A 358 4.50 -4.83 6.00
C THR A 358 2.98 -4.81 6.09
N CYS A 359 2.28 -5.34 5.10
CA CYS A 359 0.82 -5.44 5.09
C CYS A 359 0.28 -6.77 5.66
N ARG A 360 1.16 -7.72 6.02
CA ARG A 360 0.77 -9.01 6.60
C ARG A 360 0.41 -8.87 8.08
N ARG A 361 -0.70 -9.51 8.49
CA ARG A 361 -1.18 -9.53 9.88
C ARG A 361 -1.64 -10.91 10.31
N MET A 362 -1.55 -11.14 11.62
CA MET A 362 -2.01 -12.35 12.32
C MET A 362 -3.04 -11.95 13.39
N TYR A 363 -4.02 -11.12 13.04
CA TYR A 363 -5.02 -10.68 14.01
C TYR A 363 -5.74 -11.87 14.66
N PRO A 364 -5.81 -11.93 15.99
CA PRO A 364 -6.48 -13.06 16.68
C PRO A 364 -7.94 -13.24 16.26
N GLN A 365 -8.63 -12.14 15.93
CA GLN A 365 -10.06 -12.12 15.62
C GLN A 365 -10.37 -12.13 14.13
N ALA A 366 -9.37 -12.02 13.24
CA ALA A 366 -9.60 -12.06 11.81
C ALA A 366 -10.08 -13.43 11.33
N LEU A 367 -10.89 -13.41 10.27
CA LEU A 367 -11.39 -14.62 9.62
C LEU A 367 -10.26 -15.40 8.94
N LEU A 368 -9.28 -14.67 8.41
CA LEU A 368 -8.11 -15.24 7.72
C LEU A 368 -6.85 -15.03 8.56
N LYS A 369 -5.98 -16.04 8.62
CA LYS A 369 -4.71 -16.01 9.38
C LYS A 369 -3.60 -16.75 8.63
N PRO A 370 -2.65 -16.03 8.03
CA PRO A 370 -2.54 -14.56 7.99
C PRO A 370 -3.59 -13.91 7.11
N CYS A 371 -3.80 -12.61 7.32
CA CYS A 371 -4.48 -11.74 6.38
C CYS A 371 -3.50 -10.70 5.84
N TYR A 372 -3.77 -10.21 4.64
CA TYR A 372 -2.98 -9.17 4.00
C TYR A 372 -3.87 -7.94 3.81
N LEU A 373 -3.49 -6.85 4.46
CA LEU A 373 -4.22 -5.58 4.36
C LEU A 373 -3.87 -4.88 3.07
N THR A 374 -4.83 -4.17 2.49
CA THR A 374 -4.53 -3.36 1.31
C THR A 374 -3.58 -2.22 1.63
N LEU A 375 -3.81 -1.51 2.74
CA LEU A 375 -3.11 -0.27 3.04
C LEU A 375 -3.02 0.02 4.54
N TRP A 376 -1.95 0.73 4.93
CA TRP A 376 -1.71 1.23 6.29
C TRP A 376 -0.50 2.19 6.32
N PRO A 377 -0.12 2.88 7.41
CA PRO A 377 -0.75 2.95 8.73
C PRO A 377 -1.58 4.22 8.93
N ARG A 378 -1.76 5.07 7.93
CA ARG A 378 -2.52 6.30 8.14
C ARG A 378 -3.97 5.97 8.45
N ARG A 379 -4.56 6.68 9.40
CA ARG A 379 -5.89 6.46 9.95
C ARG A 379 -6.02 5.19 10.79
N GLY A 380 -4.89 4.69 11.28
CA GLY A 380 -4.86 3.46 12.06
C GLY A 380 -4.75 2.22 11.18
N GLU A 381 -4.83 1.08 11.83
CA GLU A 381 -4.75 -0.21 11.19
C GLU A 381 -6.06 -0.55 10.50
N GLY A 382 -6.00 -0.91 9.24
CA GLY A 382 -7.17 -1.34 8.49
C GLY A 382 -7.64 -2.73 8.90
N SER A 383 -8.95 -2.93 8.83
CA SER A 383 -9.58 -4.24 8.96
C SER A 383 -10.06 -4.79 7.62
N ALA A 384 -9.64 -4.18 6.52
CA ALA A 384 -10.20 -4.41 5.23
C ALA A 384 -9.16 -4.72 4.16
N TYR A 385 -9.58 -5.46 3.15
CA TYR A 385 -8.88 -5.53 1.88
C TYR A 385 -9.78 -5.05 0.74
N LEU A 386 -9.17 -4.56 -0.32
CA LEU A 386 -9.85 -4.17 -1.52
C LEU A 386 -9.66 -5.25 -2.60
N PRO A 387 -10.71 -5.66 -3.31
CA PRO A 387 -10.61 -6.65 -4.39
C PRO A 387 -9.61 -6.24 -5.48
N TRP A 388 -9.54 -4.95 -5.81
CA TRP A 388 -8.58 -4.45 -6.79
C TRP A 388 -7.14 -4.80 -6.43
N ASP A 389 -6.76 -4.56 -5.18
CA ASP A 389 -5.43 -4.89 -4.68
C ASP A 389 -5.17 -6.39 -4.61
N LEU A 390 -6.19 -7.20 -4.32
CA LEU A 390 -6.07 -8.65 -4.36
C LEU A 390 -5.70 -9.14 -5.77
N GLY A 391 -6.36 -8.63 -6.81
CA GLY A 391 -6.01 -8.93 -8.19
C GLY A 391 -4.56 -8.60 -8.52
N CYS A 392 -4.13 -7.39 -8.17
CA CYS A 392 -2.77 -6.91 -8.40
C CYS A 392 -1.69 -7.66 -7.59
N THR A 393 -2.03 -8.20 -6.42
CA THR A 393 -1.06 -8.93 -5.57
C THR A 393 -1.03 -10.42 -5.84
N SER A 394 -1.99 -10.93 -6.57
CA SER A 394 -2.22 -12.38 -6.71
C SER A 394 -1.02 -13.13 -7.32
N GLY A 395 -0.29 -12.53 -8.26
CA GLY A 395 0.89 -13.14 -8.85
C GLY A 395 2.01 -13.40 -7.85
N VAL A 396 2.23 -12.47 -6.93
CA VAL A 396 3.24 -12.60 -5.86
C VAL A 396 2.74 -13.50 -4.73
N LEU A 397 1.47 -13.37 -4.32
CA LEU A 397 0.90 -14.22 -3.28
C LEU A 397 0.80 -15.68 -3.70
N ALA A 398 0.54 -15.97 -4.99
CA ALA A 398 0.52 -17.33 -5.52
C ALA A 398 1.89 -18.03 -5.40
N ARG A 399 2.97 -17.26 -5.34
CA ARG A 399 4.34 -17.78 -5.10
C ARG A 399 4.68 -17.83 -3.61
N LEU A 400 4.44 -16.72 -2.87
CA LEU A 400 4.84 -16.57 -1.48
C LEU A 400 3.93 -17.34 -0.53
N ASP A 401 2.60 -17.17 -0.69
CA ASP A 401 1.62 -17.70 0.28
C ASP A 401 0.31 -18.11 -0.43
N PRO A 402 0.39 -19.12 -1.33
CA PRO A 402 -0.75 -19.58 -2.11
C PRO A 402 -1.97 -19.97 -1.27
N ARG A 403 -1.76 -20.52 -0.08
CA ARG A 403 -2.85 -20.84 0.85
C ARG A 403 -3.63 -19.58 1.24
N SER A 404 -2.94 -18.52 1.62
CA SER A 404 -3.60 -17.26 1.97
C SER A 404 -4.28 -16.61 0.77
N LEU A 405 -3.69 -16.70 -0.41
CA LEU A 405 -4.35 -16.22 -1.65
C LEU A 405 -5.64 -16.98 -1.92
N ARG A 406 -5.64 -18.30 -1.80
CA ARG A 406 -6.85 -19.13 -1.96
C ARG A 406 -7.95 -18.71 -0.99
N GLU A 407 -7.61 -18.54 0.30
CA GLU A 407 -8.58 -18.13 1.33
C GLU A 407 -9.15 -16.73 1.03
N GLN A 408 -8.32 -15.78 0.58
CA GLN A 408 -8.75 -14.45 0.17
C GLN A 408 -9.60 -14.48 -1.11
N LEU A 409 -9.26 -15.33 -2.07
CA LEU A 409 -10.06 -15.55 -3.28
C LEU A 409 -11.49 -16.02 -2.92
N LEU A 410 -11.62 -17.02 -2.06
CA LEU A 410 -12.91 -17.53 -1.62
C LEU A 410 -13.72 -16.48 -0.84
N LEU A 411 -13.04 -15.68 -0.02
CA LEU A 411 -13.67 -14.57 0.68
C LEU A 411 -14.16 -13.49 -0.30
N ALA A 412 -13.37 -13.12 -1.30
CA ALA A 412 -13.77 -12.20 -2.36
C ALA A 412 -14.96 -12.75 -3.17
N ALA A 413 -14.90 -14.03 -3.55
CA ALA A 413 -15.97 -14.70 -4.29
C ALA A 413 -17.28 -14.80 -3.51
N SER A 414 -17.26 -14.75 -2.19
CA SER A 414 -18.45 -14.72 -1.33
C SER A 414 -19.06 -13.33 -1.17
N GLY A 415 -18.41 -12.26 -1.62
CA GLY A 415 -18.92 -10.90 -1.57
C GLY A 415 -20.05 -10.62 -2.56
N PRO A 416 -20.80 -9.51 -2.40
CA PRO A 416 -21.82 -9.10 -3.35
C PRO A 416 -21.18 -8.70 -4.68
N TRP A 417 -21.78 -9.17 -5.77
CA TRP A 417 -21.26 -9.00 -7.13
C TRP A 417 -21.26 -7.53 -7.58
N LEU A 418 -20.12 -7.04 -8.08
CA LEU A 418 -19.92 -5.69 -8.63
C LEU A 418 -20.27 -4.51 -7.69
N ASN A 419 -20.67 -4.76 -6.46
CA ASN A 419 -21.23 -3.72 -5.60
C ASN A 419 -20.41 -3.46 -4.32
N PHE A 420 -19.14 -3.84 -4.29
CA PHE A 420 -18.31 -3.52 -3.15
C PHE A 420 -16.87 -3.19 -3.53
N GLN A 421 -16.32 -2.25 -2.84
CA GLN A 421 -14.93 -1.83 -2.95
C GLN A 421 -14.07 -2.47 -1.85
N VAL A 422 -14.68 -2.84 -0.74
CA VAL A 422 -14.02 -3.20 0.50
C VAL A 422 -14.69 -4.39 1.15
N THR A 423 -13.88 -5.34 1.65
CA THR A 423 -14.35 -6.41 2.53
C THR A 423 -13.68 -6.31 3.89
N ASN A 424 -14.51 -6.35 4.95
CA ASN A 424 -14.04 -6.39 6.32
C ASN A 424 -13.53 -7.78 6.69
N LEU A 425 -12.28 -7.88 7.12
CA LEU A 425 -11.59 -9.13 7.43
C LEU A 425 -12.06 -9.81 8.73
N PHE A 426 -12.84 -9.13 9.57
CA PHE A 426 -13.36 -9.68 10.83
C PHE A 426 -14.80 -10.18 10.72
N THR A 427 -15.60 -9.59 9.83
CA THR A 427 -17.04 -9.83 9.74
C THR A 427 -17.50 -10.34 8.37
N ASN A 428 -16.64 -10.32 7.36
CA ASN A 428 -16.96 -10.55 5.95
C ASN A 428 -18.05 -9.62 5.39
N ARG A 429 -18.29 -8.47 6.04
CA ARG A 429 -19.19 -7.47 5.50
C ARG A 429 -18.50 -6.69 4.41
N SER A 430 -19.20 -6.53 3.31
CA SER A 430 -18.76 -5.72 2.19
C SER A 430 -19.35 -4.32 2.27
N GLY A 431 -18.64 -3.34 1.75
CA GLY A 431 -19.06 -1.94 1.75
C GLY A 431 -18.32 -1.12 0.70
N GLY A 432 -18.69 0.15 0.59
CA GLY A 432 -18.07 1.09 -0.35
C GLY A 432 -18.85 1.23 -1.65
N TRP A 433 -18.13 1.66 -2.69
CA TRP A 433 -18.67 1.97 -4.01
C TRP A 433 -18.79 0.73 -4.90
N PRO A 434 -19.62 0.77 -5.96
CA PRO A 434 -19.50 -0.19 -7.05
C PRO A 434 -18.06 -0.21 -7.58
N CYS A 435 -17.49 -1.40 -7.79
CA CYS A 435 -16.12 -1.53 -8.23
C CYS A 435 -15.99 -2.60 -9.30
N CYS A 436 -15.50 -2.22 -10.46
CA CYS A 436 -15.22 -3.10 -11.60
C CYS A 436 -14.14 -4.14 -11.31
N ALA A 437 -13.32 -3.91 -10.32
CA ALA A 437 -12.18 -4.78 -10.00
C ALA A 437 -12.59 -6.11 -9.32
N HIS A 438 -13.85 -6.28 -8.93
CA HIS A 438 -14.28 -7.51 -8.26
C HIS A 438 -14.16 -8.76 -9.16
N PRO A 439 -14.76 -8.80 -10.38
CA PRO A 439 -14.52 -9.92 -11.29
C PRO A 439 -13.05 -10.12 -11.60
N GLN A 440 -12.32 -9.02 -11.88
CA GLN A 440 -10.89 -9.05 -12.15
C GLN A 440 -10.11 -9.74 -11.03
N SER A 441 -10.39 -9.42 -9.78
CA SER A 441 -9.69 -10.01 -8.64
C SER A 441 -9.92 -11.52 -8.53
N ILE A 442 -11.14 -11.97 -8.81
CA ILE A 442 -11.51 -13.40 -8.77
C ILE A 442 -10.75 -14.19 -9.84
N TYR A 443 -10.89 -13.82 -11.13
CA TYR A 443 -10.28 -14.63 -12.17
C TYR A 443 -8.74 -14.49 -12.20
N THR A 444 -8.18 -13.31 -11.91
CA THR A 444 -6.73 -13.14 -11.87
C THR A 444 -6.10 -13.95 -10.73
N SER A 445 -6.72 -13.95 -9.54
CA SER A 445 -6.25 -14.76 -8.40
C SER A 445 -6.36 -16.26 -8.69
N ALA A 446 -7.46 -16.70 -9.29
CA ALA A 446 -7.66 -18.08 -9.69
C ALA A 446 -6.60 -18.56 -10.70
N PHE A 447 -6.37 -17.80 -11.77
CA PHE A 447 -5.35 -18.14 -12.76
C PHE A 447 -3.93 -18.15 -12.15
N ASN A 448 -3.60 -17.22 -11.27
CA ASN A 448 -2.29 -17.21 -10.62
C ASN A 448 -2.09 -18.38 -9.66
N LEU A 449 -3.13 -18.80 -8.92
CA LEU A 449 -3.08 -20.03 -8.11
C LEU A 449 -2.83 -21.26 -8.98
N LEU A 450 -3.50 -21.37 -10.12
CA LEU A 450 -3.29 -22.47 -11.06
C LEU A 450 -1.87 -22.44 -11.62
N ARG A 451 -1.40 -21.30 -12.13
CA ARG A 451 -0.08 -21.18 -12.77
C ARG A 451 1.10 -21.51 -11.85
N TRP A 452 1.05 -20.99 -10.62
CA TRP A 452 2.22 -21.05 -9.73
C TRP A 452 2.13 -22.15 -8.70
N ALA A 453 0.97 -22.35 -8.09
CA ALA A 453 0.79 -23.34 -7.03
C ALA A 453 0.18 -24.66 -7.51
N GLY A 454 -0.50 -24.69 -8.66
CA GLY A 454 -1.28 -25.85 -9.08
C GLY A 454 -2.46 -26.15 -8.14
N ASP A 455 -2.93 -25.13 -7.42
CA ASP A 455 -4.00 -25.30 -6.43
C ASP A 455 -5.38 -25.14 -7.08
N GLU A 456 -6.05 -26.28 -7.29
CA GLU A 456 -7.41 -26.36 -7.82
C GLU A 456 -8.48 -26.51 -6.70
N SER A 457 -8.05 -26.64 -5.45
CA SER A 457 -8.96 -26.97 -4.33
C SER A 457 -10.05 -25.92 -4.10
N TRP A 458 -9.82 -24.68 -4.50
CA TRP A 458 -10.81 -23.61 -4.43
C TRP A 458 -12.01 -23.84 -5.37
N MET A 459 -11.85 -24.60 -6.46
CA MET A 459 -12.93 -24.84 -7.43
C MET A 459 -14.11 -25.59 -6.82
N SER A 460 -13.85 -26.58 -6.00
CA SER A 460 -14.86 -27.39 -5.31
C SER A 460 -15.32 -26.81 -3.97
N ALA A 461 -14.63 -25.77 -3.48
CA ALA A 461 -14.98 -25.16 -2.21
C ALA A 461 -16.37 -24.52 -2.25
N THR A 462 -17.20 -24.83 -1.28
CA THR A 462 -18.52 -24.21 -1.15
C THR A 462 -18.42 -22.85 -0.51
N ILE A 463 -19.00 -21.84 -1.14
CA ILE A 463 -19.13 -20.48 -0.62
C ILE A 463 -20.60 -20.09 -0.49
N LEU A 464 -20.86 -19.16 0.42
CA LEU A 464 -22.16 -18.52 0.55
C LEU A 464 -22.05 -17.11 -0.01
N ARG A 465 -22.48 -16.91 -1.27
CA ARG A 465 -22.47 -15.59 -1.89
C ARG A 465 -23.50 -14.69 -1.24
N GLN A 466 -23.05 -13.52 -0.80
CA GLN A 466 -23.94 -12.51 -0.23
C GLN A 466 -24.83 -11.91 -1.35
N PRO A 467 -26.09 -11.58 -1.03
CA PRO A 467 -26.99 -10.98 -2.00
C PRO A 467 -26.46 -9.64 -2.50
N LYS A 468 -26.83 -9.30 -3.74
CA LYS A 468 -26.60 -7.96 -4.29
C LYS A 468 -27.34 -6.95 -3.40
N GLU A 469 -26.62 -6.16 -2.63
CA GLU A 469 -27.20 -4.92 -2.13
C GLU A 469 -27.21 -3.93 -3.31
N VAL A 470 -28.33 -3.80 -4.00
CA VAL A 470 -28.51 -2.82 -5.06
C VAL A 470 -28.52 -1.43 -4.44
N ARG A 471 -27.36 -0.87 -4.20
CA ARG A 471 -27.18 0.55 -3.93
C ARG A 471 -26.62 1.17 -5.20
N GLY A 472 -27.51 1.63 -6.07
CA GLY A 472 -27.07 2.43 -7.20
C GLY A 472 -26.27 3.65 -6.71
N PHE A 473 -25.15 3.93 -7.37
CA PHE A 473 -24.33 5.13 -7.11
C PHE A 473 -25.17 6.42 -7.07
N GLU A 474 -26.18 6.55 -7.93
CA GLU A 474 -27.12 7.65 -7.96
C GLU A 474 -27.99 7.74 -6.70
N ALA A 475 -28.44 6.62 -6.14
CA ALA A 475 -29.21 6.61 -4.91
C ALA A 475 -28.38 7.00 -3.68
N ALA A 476 -27.09 6.62 -3.65
CA ALA A 476 -26.19 7.01 -2.56
C ALA A 476 -25.82 8.51 -2.63
N SER A 477 -25.62 9.05 -3.82
CA SER A 477 -25.29 10.48 -4.01
C SER A 477 -26.48 11.40 -3.71
N GLN A 478 -27.72 10.89 -3.81
CA GLN A 478 -28.96 11.64 -3.52
C GLN A 478 -29.48 11.43 -2.09
N GLY A 479 -28.77 10.67 -1.26
CA GLY A 479 -29.17 10.40 0.12
C GLY A 479 -30.42 9.50 0.25
N GLN A 480 -30.88 8.88 -0.83
CA GLN A 480 -32.02 7.97 -0.84
C GLN A 480 -31.51 6.53 -0.71
N VAL A 481 -31.52 6.01 0.49
CA VAL A 481 -31.31 4.58 0.76
C VAL A 481 -32.66 3.88 0.67
N THR A 482 -33.06 3.46 -0.50
CA THR A 482 -34.13 2.48 -0.64
C THR A 482 -33.53 1.11 -0.38
N ALA A 483 -33.96 0.45 0.69
CA ALA A 483 -33.66 -0.95 0.90
C ALA A 483 -34.31 -1.76 -0.21
N ALA A 484 -33.49 -2.27 -1.15
CA ALA A 484 -33.96 -3.28 -2.10
C ALA A 484 -34.35 -4.56 -1.34
N PRO A 485 -35.27 -5.38 -1.86
CA PRO A 485 -35.62 -6.65 -1.27
C PRO A 485 -34.35 -7.47 -1.09
N ARG A 486 -34.16 -8.04 0.10
CA ARG A 486 -33.03 -8.91 0.41
C ARG A 486 -33.19 -10.17 -0.46
N GLU A 487 -32.38 -10.27 -1.50
CA GLU A 487 -32.16 -11.58 -2.10
C GLU A 487 -31.57 -12.52 -1.05
N GLU A 488 -31.93 -13.79 -1.08
CA GLU A 488 -31.34 -14.77 -0.17
C GLU A 488 -29.89 -15.06 -0.60
N ALA A 489 -29.02 -15.28 0.37
CA ALA A 489 -27.66 -15.67 0.11
C ALA A 489 -27.64 -16.99 -0.69
N ARG A 490 -26.89 -17.02 -1.80
CA ARG A 490 -26.83 -18.17 -2.72
C ARG A 490 -25.63 -19.05 -2.39
N LYS A 491 -25.90 -20.34 -2.14
CA LYS A 491 -24.85 -21.35 -2.02
C LYS A 491 -24.33 -21.70 -3.42
N MET A 492 -23.00 -21.65 -3.59
CA MET A 492 -22.34 -21.99 -4.86
C MET A 492 -20.91 -22.48 -4.61
N THR A 493 -20.26 -22.99 -5.65
CA THR A 493 -18.86 -23.37 -5.62
C THR A 493 -17.94 -22.22 -6.03
N GLY A 494 -16.67 -22.29 -5.66
CA GLY A 494 -15.66 -21.34 -6.16
C GLY A 494 -15.57 -21.32 -7.68
N ARG A 495 -15.72 -22.50 -8.35
CA ARG A 495 -15.75 -22.61 -9.82
C ARG A 495 -16.91 -21.85 -10.44
N GLU A 496 -18.13 -21.99 -9.88
CA GLU A 496 -19.29 -21.24 -10.37
C GLU A 496 -19.08 -19.73 -10.24
N ALA A 497 -18.55 -19.26 -9.10
CA ALA A 497 -18.25 -17.85 -8.91
C ALA A 497 -17.16 -17.33 -9.87
N TRP A 498 -16.16 -18.13 -10.14
CA TRP A 498 -15.12 -17.81 -11.11
C TRP A 498 -15.67 -17.74 -12.53
N LEU A 499 -16.52 -18.69 -12.96
CA LEU A 499 -17.15 -18.67 -14.27
C LEU A 499 -18.03 -17.43 -14.47
N GLU A 500 -18.82 -17.05 -13.47
CA GLU A 500 -19.58 -15.81 -13.50
C GLU A 500 -18.65 -14.57 -13.68
N ALA A 501 -17.50 -14.55 -13.01
CA ALA A 501 -16.53 -13.46 -13.17
C ALA A 501 -15.93 -13.42 -14.59
N VAL A 502 -15.56 -14.58 -15.14
CA VAL A 502 -15.02 -14.71 -16.50
C VAL A 502 -16.04 -14.33 -17.57
N GLN A 503 -17.32 -14.50 -17.30
CA GLN A 503 -18.41 -14.27 -18.25
C GLN A 503 -19.15 -12.94 -18.03
N VAL A 504 -18.62 -12.04 -17.17
CA VAL A 504 -19.28 -10.79 -16.77
C VAL A 504 -19.66 -9.90 -17.95
N HIS A 505 -18.87 -9.91 -19.02
CA HIS A 505 -19.12 -9.13 -20.23
C HIS A 505 -20.41 -9.51 -20.98
N ARG A 506 -20.96 -10.72 -20.77
CA ARG A 506 -22.22 -11.17 -21.42
C ARG A 506 -23.42 -10.37 -20.94
N GLU A 507 -23.37 -9.88 -19.70
CA GLU A 507 -24.44 -9.06 -19.09
C GLU A 507 -24.07 -7.58 -19.02
N HIS A 508 -22.77 -7.27 -19.07
CA HIS A 508 -22.22 -5.93 -18.85
C HIS A 508 -21.40 -5.46 -20.06
N HIS A 509 -22.09 -4.92 -21.06
CA HIS A 509 -21.48 -4.40 -22.30
C HIS A 509 -22.22 -3.17 -22.80
N ILE A 510 -21.56 -2.37 -23.62
CA ILE A 510 -22.17 -1.24 -24.33
C ILE A 510 -23.30 -1.78 -25.21
N PRO A 511 -24.48 -1.15 -25.25
CA PRO A 511 -25.59 -1.59 -26.08
C PRO A 511 -25.16 -1.81 -27.52
N GLN A 512 -25.46 -3.04 -28.05
CA GLN A 512 -25.15 -3.50 -29.41
C GLN A 512 -23.64 -3.65 -29.75
N LYS A 513 -22.74 -3.54 -28.75
CA LYS A 513 -21.30 -3.71 -28.90
C LYS A 513 -20.74 -4.69 -27.88
N PRO A 514 -19.68 -5.44 -28.20
CA PRO A 514 -19.05 -6.36 -27.24
C PRO A 514 -18.15 -5.65 -26.21
N THR A 515 -17.97 -4.34 -26.30
CA THR A 515 -17.15 -3.56 -25.39
C THR A 515 -17.68 -3.68 -23.95
N VAL A 516 -16.84 -4.09 -23.02
CA VAL A 516 -17.21 -4.30 -21.62
C VAL A 516 -17.59 -2.98 -20.95
N ASP A 517 -18.78 -2.94 -20.34
CA ASP A 517 -19.30 -1.81 -19.57
C ASP A 517 -19.61 -2.26 -18.13
N LEU A 518 -18.75 -1.93 -17.19
CA LEU A 518 -18.92 -2.24 -15.77
C LEU A 518 -19.51 -1.07 -14.98
N GLY A 519 -19.97 -0.03 -15.66
CA GLY A 519 -20.69 1.09 -15.07
C GLY A 519 -20.11 2.46 -15.35
N GLY A 520 -20.83 3.46 -14.88
CA GLY A 520 -20.50 4.86 -15.07
C GLY A 520 -19.38 5.38 -14.19
N ARG A 521 -19.39 6.69 -14.00
CA ARG A 521 -18.42 7.42 -13.18
C ARG A 521 -18.21 6.78 -11.80
N GLY A 522 -16.96 6.59 -11.42
CA GLY A 522 -16.56 6.02 -10.12
C GLY A 522 -16.54 4.51 -10.07
N SER A 523 -17.06 3.79 -11.08
CA SER A 523 -17.04 2.32 -11.10
C SER A 523 -15.66 1.74 -11.42
N TYR A 524 -14.85 2.47 -12.17
CA TYR A 524 -13.49 2.08 -12.58
C TYR A 524 -12.43 2.76 -11.70
N LEU A 525 -12.37 4.09 -11.77
CA LEU A 525 -11.43 4.90 -11.05
C LEU A 525 -12.17 5.98 -10.24
N GLU A 526 -11.93 6.02 -8.93
CA GLU A 526 -12.66 6.88 -7.99
C GLU A 526 -12.50 8.37 -8.28
N CYS A 527 -11.33 8.74 -8.78
CA CYS A 527 -10.91 10.13 -8.90
C CYS A 527 -10.99 10.67 -10.32
N ILE A 528 -11.27 9.84 -11.32
CA ILE A 528 -11.35 10.21 -12.74
C ILE A 528 -12.79 10.14 -13.20
N THR A 529 -13.28 11.23 -13.77
CA THR A 529 -14.68 11.34 -14.17
C THR A 529 -14.92 10.97 -15.63
N THR A 530 -13.90 11.05 -16.44
CA THR A 530 -13.93 10.77 -17.88
C THR A 530 -13.74 9.29 -18.21
N TYR A 531 -13.12 8.52 -17.32
CA TYR A 531 -12.86 7.09 -17.50
C TYR A 531 -14.01 6.24 -16.97
N ALA A 532 -14.96 5.94 -17.84
CA ALA A 532 -16.20 5.27 -17.47
C ALA A 532 -16.78 4.46 -18.65
N HIS A 533 -17.73 3.58 -18.34
CA HIS A 533 -18.45 2.75 -19.31
C HIS A 533 -17.56 1.81 -20.13
N GLY A 534 -17.60 1.85 -21.44
CA GLY A 534 -16.82 0.96 -22.31
C GLY A 534 -15.36 1.38 -22.37
N THR A 535 -14.44 0.56 -21.84
CA THR A 535 -13.01 0.85 -21.76
C THR A 535 -12.18 -0.21 -22.47
N ALA A 536 -11.09 0.21 -23.12
CA ALA A 536 -10.20 -0.69 -23.85
C ALA A 536 -9.47 -1.66 -22.90
N GLY A 537 -8.97 -1.16 -21.77
CA GLY A 537 -8.20 -1.96 -20.82
C GLY A 537 -9.01 -3.10 -20.20
N HIS A 538 -10.23 -2.84 -19.74
CA HIS A 538 -11.08 -3.89 -19.16
C HIS A 538 -11.62 -4.85 -20.23
N THR A 539 -11.87 -4.38 -21.45
CA THR A 539 -12.24 -5.25 -22.58
C THR A 539 -11.09 -6.18 -22.97
N ALA A 540 -9.84 -5.68 -23.00
CA ALA A 540 -8.64 -6.49 -23.25
C ALA A 540 -8.40 -7.52 -22.14
N LEU A 541 -8.57 -7.12 -20.90
CA LEU A 541 -8.46 -8.01 -19.72
C LEU A 541 -9.52 -9.12 -19.77
N GLN A 542 -10.76 -8.79 -20.15
CA GLN A 542 -11.85 -9.74 -20.29
C GLN A 542 -11.61 -10.74 -21.43
N ALA A 543 -11.13 -10.26 -22.60
CA ALA A 543 -10.74 -11.13 -23.71
C ALA A 543 -9.66 -12.13 -23.29
N TRP A 544 -8.66 -11.66 -22.52
CA TRP A 544 -7.63 -12.52 -21.95
C TRP A 544 -8.21 -13.54 -20.98
N ALA A 545 -9.08 -13.13 -20.05
CA ALA A 545 -9.66 -14.01 -19.05
C ALA A 545 -10.49 -15.13 -19.71
N LEU A 546 -11.29 -14.79 -20.72
CA LEU A 546 -12.10 -15.75 -21.45
C LEU A 546 -11.24 -16.75 -22.26
N ARG A 547 -10.15 -16.27 -22.87
CA ARG A 547 -9.19 -17.13 -23.59
C ARG A 547 -8.49 -18.12 -22.64
N GLU A 548 -8.04 -17.66 -21.47
CA GLU A 548 -7.43 -18.56 -20.47
C GLU A 548 -8.45 -19.56 -19.93
N ALA A 549 -9.69 -19.13 -19.68
CA ALA A 549 -10.74 -20.01 -19.21
C ALA A 549 -11.10 -21.10 -20.23
N SER A 550 -11.09 -20.78 -21.52
CA SER A 550 -11.35 -21.76 -22.59
C SER A 550 -10.41 -22.95 -22.52
N THR A 551 -9.16 -22.78 -22.09
CA THR A 551 -8.20 -23.88 -21.92
C THR A 551 -8.55 -24.82 -20.75
N LEU A 552 -9.28 -24.31 -19.73
CA LEU A 552 -9.70 -25.07 -18.55
C LEU A 552 -11.08 -25.72 -18.72
N THR A 553 -11.99 -25.00 -19.37
CA THR A 553 -13.40 -25.48 -19.56
C THR A 553 -13.59 -26.31 -20.79
N GLN A 554 -12.64 -26.25 -21.75
CA GLN A 554 -12.76 -26.85 -23.11
C GLN A 554 -13.93 -26.27 -23.91
N GLU A 555 -14.45 -25.09 -23.54
CA GLU A 555 -15.47 -24.38 -24.29
C GLU A 555 -14.83 -23.61 -25.45
N ASP A 556 -15.47 -23.63 -26.61
CA ASP A 556 -15.04 -22.81 -27.76
C ASP A 556 -15.58 -21.38 -27.65
N ASN A 557 -14.79 -20.50 -27.09
CA ASN A 557 -15.10 -19.07 -26.99
C ASN A 557 -14.30 -18.22 -28.00
N ALA A 558 -13.71 -18.84 -29.03
CA ALA A 558 -12.81 -18.13 -29.97
C ALA A 558 -13.48 -16.93 -30.67
N ALA A 559 -14.74 -17.08 -31.08
CA ALA A 559 -15.50 -16.01 -31.73
C ALA A 559 -15.77 -14.84 -30.77
N GLU A 560 -16.10 -15.13 -29.52
CA GLU A 560 -16.38 -14.14 -28.49
C GLU A 560 -15.09 -13.40 -28.08
N VAL A 561 -13.99 -14.12 -27.90
CA VAL A 561 -12.66 -13.55 -27.67
C VAL A 561 -12.29 -12.59 -28.79
N LYS A 562 -12.48 -13.04 -30.07
CA LYS A 562 -12.18 -12.18 -31.22
C LYS A 562 -13.04 -10.91 -31.24
N ALA A 563 -14.34 -11.02 -30.93
CA ALA A 563 -15.22 -9.86 -30.87
C ALA A 563 -14.77 -8.84 -29.82
N LEU A 564 -14.32 -9.28 -28.64
CA LEU A 564 -13.77 -8.42 -27.60
C LEU A 564 -12.44 -7.78 -28.06
N GLU A 565 -11.55 -8.53 -28.71
CA GLU A 565 -10.29 -8.01 -29.25
C GLU A 565 -10.54 -6.93 -30.33
N ASP A 566 -11.50 -7.19 -31.23
CA ASP A 566 -11.89 -6.22 -32.27
C ASP A 566 -12.50 -4.94 -31.65
N ALA A 567 -13.28 -5.09 -30.56
CA ALA A 567 -13.82 -3.94 -29.83
C ALA A 567 -12.72 -3.07 -29.18
N VAL A 568 -11.65 -3.68 -28.67
CA VAL A 568 -10.49 -2.90 -28.18
C VAL A 568 -9.88 -2.07 -29.32
N LEU A 569 -9.72 -2.68 -30.51
CA LEU A 569 -9.14 -1.97 -31.67
C LEU A 569 -10.05 -0.85 -32.19
N ASP A 570 -11.39 -1.00 -32.09
CA ASP A 570 -12.36 0.04 -32.44
C ASP A 570 -12.25 1.28 -31.52
N LEU A 571 -11.78 1.10 -30.30
CA LEU A 571 -11.55 2.20 -29.36
C LEU A 571 -10.18 2.89 -29.54
N TYR A 572 -9.29 2.37 -30.40
CA TYR A 572 -7.98 2.96 -30.62
C TYR A 572 -8.07 4.27 -31.39
N GLU A 573 -7.41 5.32 -30.93
CA GLU A 573 -7.28 6.59 -31.66
C GLU A 573 -6.02 6.54 -32.54
N PRO A 574 -6.15 6.38 -33.86
CA PRO A 574 -5.03 6.20 -34.77
C PRO A 574 -4.00 7.35 -34.69
N GLY A 575 -2.74 7.01 -34.45
CA GLY A 575 -1.66 7.97 -34.37
C GLY A 575 -1.56 8.74 -33.05
N ALA A 576 -2.55 8.63 -32.15
CA ALA A 576 -2.53 9.30 -30.85
C ALA A 576 -1.80 8.49 -29.77
N GLY A 577 -1.76 7.16 -29.90
CA GLY A 577 -1.12 6.28 -28.93
C GLY A 577 -1.90 6.02 -27.65
N TYR A 578 -3.22 6.30 -27.66
CA TYR A 578 -4.14 5.98 -26.59
C TYR A 578 -5.49 5.47 -27.14
N PHE A 579 -6.35 5.01 -26.23
CA PHE A 579 -7.70 4.54 -26.54
C PHE A 579 -8.75 5.56 -26.08
N GLN A 580 -9.99 5.33 -26.48
CA GLN A 580 -11.15 6.10 -26.03
C GLN A 580 -12.02 5.25 -25.11
N CYS A 581 -12.73 5.90 -24.19
CA CYS A 581 -13.89 5.31 -23.53
C CYS A 581 -15.13 5.54 -24.39
N GLU A 582 -16.04 4.58 -24.43
CA GLU A 582 -17.30 4.68 -25.15
C GLU A 582 -18.49 4.60 -24.17
N TYR A 583 -19.37 5.57 -24.25
CA TYR A 583 -20.56 5.67 -23.42
C TYR A 583 -21.78 4.96 -24.09
N PRO A 584 -22.82 4.61 -23.33
CA PRO A 584 -24.00 3.94 -23.90
C PRO A 584 -24.70 4.71 -25.02
N ASP A 585 -24.55 6.02 -25.08
CA ASP A 585 -25.06 6.90 -26.15
C ASP A 585 -24.10 6.99 -27.36
N GLN A 586 -23.02 6.19 -27.36
CA GLN A 586 -21.96 6.13 -28.36
C GLN A 586 -21.03 7.36 -28.39
N THR A 587 -21.14 8.27 -27.44
CA THR A 587 -20.13 9.33 -27.29
C THR A 587 -18.80 8.72 -26.80
N ARG A 588 -17.68 9.30 -27.24
CA ARG A 588 -16.33 8.84 -26.90
C ARG A 588 -15.49 9.94 -26.29
N TYR A 589 -14.67 9.56 -25.31
CA TYR A 589 -13.73 10.43 -24.64
C TYR A 589 -12.33 9.81 -24.59
N PRO A 590 -11.25 10.60 -24.64
CA PRO A 590 -9.90 10.08 -24.48
C PRO A 590 -9.72 9.32 -23.16
N ALA A 591 -9.17 8.11 -23.22
CA ALA A 591 -8.77 7.29 -22.07
C ALA A 591 -7.23 7.27 -21.98
N ALA A 592 -6.63 8.46 -21.92
CA ALA A 592 -5.18 8.64 -21.94
C ALA A 592 -4.60 8.50 -20.51
N ASN A 593 -4.75 7.34 -19.91
CA ASN A 593 -4.24 7.04 -18.58
C ASN A 593 -3.37 5.78 -18.57
N LEU A 594 -2.41 5.76 -17.64
CA LEU A 594 -1.41 4.69 -17.54
C LEU A 594 -2.05 3.32 -17.21
N TYR A 595 -3.17 3.32 -16.50
CA TYR A 595 -3.87 2.09 -16.11
C TYR A 595 -4.46 1.38 -17.32
N ASP A 596 -5.24 2.08 -18.15
CA ASP A 596 -5.85 1.51 -19.35
C ASP A 596 -4.80 0.99 -20.34
N LEU A 597 -3.79 1.83 -20.63
CA LEU A 597 -2.69 1.46 -21.52
C LEU A 597 -1.89 0.27 -21.01
N GLY A 598 -1.68 0.20 -19.69
CA GLY A 598 -1.03 -0.93 -19.04
C GLY A 598 -1.83 -2.22 -19.17
N LEU A 599 -3.15 -2.18 -18.97
CA LEU A 599 -4.03 -3.34 -19.15
C LEU A 599 -4.02 -3.84 -20.59
N VAL A 600 -4.17 -2.95 -21.57
CA VAL A 600 -4.18 -3.33 -23.00
C VAL A 600 -2.84 -3.98 -23.38
N LEU A 601 -1.70 -3.38 -23.05
CA LEU A 601 -0.41 -3.95 -23.40
C LEU A 601 -0.14 -5.27 -22.68
N ASN A 602 -0.54 -5.41 -21.41
CA ASN A 602 -0.31 -6.62 -20.63
C ASN A 602 -1.14 -7.82 -21.13
N HIS A 603 -2.36 -7.60 -21.58
CA HIS A 603 -3.31 -8.66 -21.88
C HIS A 603 -3.56 -8.89 -23.37
N LEU A 604 -3.31 -7.87 -24.21
CA LEU A 604 -3.51 -7.93 -25.66
C LEU A 604 -2.28 -7.49 -26.47
N GLY A 605 -1.22 -6.98 -25.84
CA GLY A 605 -0.10 -6.34 -26.52
C GLY A 605 0.55 -7.18 -27.59
N GLU A 606 0.74 -8.49 -27.41
CA GLU A 606 1.34 -9.39 -28.41
C GLU A 606 0.48 -9.51 -29.70
N ARG A 607 -0.82 -9.24 -29.59
CA ARG A 607 -1.80 -9.33 -30.70
C ARG A 607 -2.04 -8.01 -31.41
N LEU A 608 -1.59 -6.90 -30.84
CA LEU A 608 -1.66 -5.59 -31.48
C LEU A 608 -0.64 -5.47 -32.62
N ALA A 609 -0.97 -4.67 -33.64
CA ALA A 609 -0.01 -4.30 -34.68
C ALA A 609 1.23 -3.62 -34.08
N SER A 610 2.40 -3.88 -34.65
CA SER A 610 3.67 -3.31 -34.16
C SER A 610 3.65 -1.77 -34.15
N SER A 611 2.99 -1.11 -35.09
CA SER A 611 2.80 0.33 -35.14
C SER A 611 2.04 0.82 -33.90
N VAL A 612 0.88 0.22 -33.58
CA VAL A 612 0.04 0.58 -32.45
C VAL A 612 0.82 0.45 -31.13
N ARG A 613 1.53 -0.68 -30.93
CA ARG A 613 2.39 -0.86 -29.75
C ARG A 613 3.44 0.21 -29.59
N LYS A 614 4.10 0.61 -30.69
CA LYS A 614 5.12 1.66 -30.68
C LYS A 614 4.50 3.04 -30.41
N GLU A 615 3.33 3.33 -30.97
CA GLU A 615 2.61 4.59 -30.74
C GLU A 615 2.20 4.71 -29.26
N ILE A 616 1.68 3.65 -28.63
CA ILE A 616 1.36 3.65 -27.20
C ILE A 616 2.61 3.93 -26.36
N VAL A 617 3.73 3.23 -26.62
CA VAL A 617 4.97 3.44 -25.88
C VAL A 617 5.50 4.84 -26.09
N GLN A 618 5.43 5.35 -27.31
CA GLN A 618 5.87 6.73 -27.63
C GLN A 618 5.03 7.75 -26.86
N PHE A 619 3.69 7.61 -26.88
CA PHE A 619 2.78 8.48 -26.13
C PHE A 619 3.14 8.49 -24.63
N VAL A 620 3.26 7.32 -24.01
CA VAL A 620 3.62 7.25 -22.57
C VAL A 620 4.98 7.91 -22.31
N ARG A 621 5.97 7.67 -23.15
CA ARG A 621 7.32 8.25 -22.99
C ARG A 621 7.34 9.78 -23.12
N THR A 622 6.50 10.35 -23.99
CA THR A 622 6.50 11.80 -24.22
C THR A 622 5.54 12.56 -23.32
N GLU A 623 4.42 11.95 -22.96
CA GLU A 623 3.31 12.62 -22.29
C GLU A 623 3.16 12.26 -20.79
N LEU A 624 3.53 11.02 -20.41
CA LEU A 624 3.29 10.56 -19.06
C LEU A 624 4.56 10.37 -18.23
N LEU A 625 5.70 9.96 -18.83
CA LEU A 625 6.92 9.68 -18.05
C LEU A 625 7.55 10.96 -17.49
N THR A 626 8.00 10.87 -16.25
CA THR A 626 8.89 11.80 -15.59
C THR A 626 10.24 11.10 -15.29
N PRO A 627 11.29 11.82 -14.85
CA PRO A 627 12.58 11.18 -14.56
C PRO A 627 12.51 10.07 -13.50
N THR A 628 11.55 10.15 -12.57
CA THR A 628 11.39 9.20 -11.46
C THR A 628 10.12 8.36 -11.59
N TRP A 629 9.02 8.92 -12.10
CA TRP A 629 7.72 8.24 -12.17
C TRP A 629 7.04 8.38 -13.53
N ALA A 630 5.74 8.15 -13.53
CA ALA A 630 4.82 8.50 -14.61
C ALA A 630 3.58 9.16 -14.02
N HIS A 631 3.01 10.13 -14.72
CA HIS A 631 1.67 10.61 -14.41
C HIS A 631 0.64 9.47 -14.57
N CYS A 632 -0.30 9.38 -13.66
CA CYS A 632 -1.41 8.42 -13.79
C CYS A 632 -2.32 8.78 -14.95
N LEU A 633 -2.62 10.06 -15.08
CA LEU A 633 -3.53 10.61 -16.09
C LEU A 633 -2.78 11.63 -16.96
N TRP A 634 -3.12 11.69 -18.22
CA TRP A 634 -2.55 12.65 -19.16
C TRP A 634 -2.70 14.08 -18.65
N PRO A 635 -1.63 14.90 -18.63
CA PRO A 635 -1.70 16.27 -18.13
C PRO A 635 -2.68 17.19 -18.90
N GLN A 636 -3.09 16.81 -20.12
CA GLN A 636 -4.10 17.52 -20.90
C GLN A 636 -5.54 16.99 -20.68
N ASP A 637 -5.73 15.98 -19.83
CA ASP A 637 -7.06 15.47 -19.52
C ASP A 637 -7.90 16.53 -18.81
N LEU A 638 -9.22 16.54 -19.09
CA LEU A 638 -10.15 17.53 -18.54
C LEU A 638 -10.20 17.49 -17.01
N ASP A 639 -10.06 16.32 -16.42
CA ASP A 639 -9.99 16.18 -14.97
C ASP A 639 -8.74 16.85 -14.40
N VAL A 640 -7.57 16.70 -15.03
CA VAL A 640 -6.32 17.35 -14.60
C VAL A 640 -6.38 18.85 -14.82
N LEU A 641 -6.94 19.31 -15.95
CA LEU A 641 -7.08 20.74 -16.25
C LEU A 641 -8.06 21.45 -15.30
N SER A 642 -8.96 20.71 -14.65
CA SER A 642 -9.90 21.26 -13.66
C SER A 642 -9.26 21.58 -12.30
N GLY A 643 -8.08 21.05 -12.01
CA GLY A 643 -7.34 21.28 -10.76
C GLY A 643 -6.08 20.45 -10.65
N VAL A 644 -5.15 20.86 -9.80
CA VAL A 644 -3.90 20.12 -9.54
C VAL A 644 -4.08 19.28 -8.29
N ARG A 645 -3.96 17.95 -8.46
CA ARG A 645 -3.95 16.99 -7.36
C ARG A 645 -2.81 15.98 -7.57
N CYS A 646 -2.07 15.67 -6.51
CA CYS A 646 -1.07 14.59 -6.53
C CYS A 646 -1.69 13.21 -6.26
N ASP A 647 -2.97 13.07 -6.49
CA ASP A 647 -3.74 11.86 -6.28
C ASP A 647 -3.20 10.68 -7.08
N HIS A 648 -3.34 9.48 -6.55
CA HIS A 648 -2.89 8.24 -7.16
C HIS A 648 -3.60 7.88 -8.48
N GLN A 649 -4.66 8.58 -8.84
CA GLN A 649 -5.41 8.38 -10.09
C GLN A 649 -5.47 9.66 -10.94
N TRP A 650 -4.81 10.74 -10.54
CA TRP A 650 -4.86 12.05 -11.16
C TRP A 650 -3.52 12.46 -11.79
N SER A 651 -3.00 13.64 -11.45
CA SER A 651 -1.70 14.12 -11.93
C SER A 651 -0.50 13.52 -11.21
N GLY A 652 -0.71 12.81 -10.10
CA GLY A 652 0.33 12.08 -9.38
C GLY A 652 0.68 10.74 -10.01
N SER A 653 1.43 9.93 -9.28
CA SER A 653 1.84 8.58 -9.68
C SER A 653 1.31 7.54 -8.72
N PHE A 654 0.71 6.48 -9.25
CA PHE A 654 0.35 5.28 -8.49
C PHE A 654 1.31 4.14 -8.81
N PRO A 655 2.12 3.69 -7.85
CA PRO A 655 3.15 2.68 -8.09
C PRO A 655 2.66 1.33 -8.60
N ALA A 656 1.38 1.00 -8.47
CA ALA A 656 0.86 -0.26 -8.99
C ALA A 656 0.67 -0.23 -10.52
N TRP A 657 0.38 0.90 -11.11
CA TRP A 657 0.12 0.99 -12.56
C TRP A 657 1.37 0.99 -13.41
N LEU A 658 2.42 1.62 -12.90
CA LEU A 658 3.69 1.70 -13.59
C LEU A 658 4.34 0.32 -13.84
N PRO A 659 4.47 -0.58 -12.86
CA PRO A 659 4.95 -1.93 -13.12
C PRO A 659 4.07 -2.72 -14.06
N GLN A 660 2.75 -2.54 -14.01
CA GLN A 660 1.81 -3.17 -14.92
C GLN A 660 2.04 -2.72 -16.37
N PHE A 661 2.28 -1.44 -16.59
CA PHE A 661 2.64 -0.91 -17.90
C PHE A 661 3.98 -1.49 -18.39
N VAL A 662 5.03 -1.50 -17.55
CA VAL A 662 6.34 -2.08 -17.90
C VAL A 662 6.21 -3.57 -18.24
N LEU A 663 5.45 -4.32 -17.44
CA LEU A 663 5.15 -5.73 -17.72
C LEU A 663 4.50 -5.89 -19.10
N GLY A 664 3.54 -5.04 -19.44
CA GLY A 664 2.90 -5.01 -20.75
C GLY A 664 3.87 -4.66 -21.89
N VAL A 665 4.72 -3.65 -21.71
CA VAL A 665 5.76 -3.25 -22.66
C VAL A 665 6.72 -4.40 -22.96
N MET A 666 7.14 -5.12 -21.92
CA MET A 666 8.04 -6.26 -22.05
C MET A 666 7.36 -7.45 -22.76
N LYS A 667 6.11 -7.77 -22.39
CA LYS A 667 5.31 -8.80 -23.06
C LYS A 667 5.06 -8.47 -24.53
N ALA A 668 4.74 -7.24 -24.84
CA ALA A 668 4.47 -6.78 -26.19
C ALA A 668 5.74 -6.68 -27.08
N GLY A 669 6.92 -6.92 -26.53
CA GLY A 669 8.19 -6.88 -27.28
C GLY A 669 8.58 -5.50 -27.77
N VAL A 670 8.15 -4.44 -27.10
CA VAL A 670 8.46 -3.02 -27.43
C VAL A 670 9.26 -2.32 -26.34
N GLY A 671 9.85 -3.09 -25.41
CA GLY A 671 10.85 -2.63 -24.45
C GLY A 671 12.17 -2.24 -25.12
N GLY A 672 13.05 -1.65 -24.35
CA GLY A 672 14.38 -1.27 -24.78
C GLY A 672 15.18 -0.78 -23.57
N ASP A 673 16.43 -0.39 -23.79
CA ASP A 673 17.35 0.08 -22.74
C ASP A 673 16.77 1.24 -21.92
N TRP A 674 15.91 2.08 -22.55
CA TRP A 674 15.21 3.15 -21.87
C TRP A 674 14.40 2.71 -20.65
N VAL A 675 13.91 1.46 -20.63
CA VAL A 675 13.15 0.92 -19.49
C VAL A 675 14.05 0.83 -18.25
N VAL A 676 15.24 0.27 -18.39
CA VAL A 676 16.17 0.12 -17.27
C VAL A 676 16.71 1.47 -16.82
N ASP A 677 17.09 2.33 -17.75
CA ASP A 677 17.56 3.69 -17.46
C ASP A 677 16.50 4.48 -16.67
N TRP A 678 15.23 4.33 -17.03
CA TRP A 678 14.13 4.96 -16.32
C TRP A 678 13.89 4.31 -14.95
N LEU A 679 13.93 2.97 -14.85
CA LEU A 679 13.78 2.25 -13.58
C LEU A 679 14.88 2.59 -12.56
N GLU A 680 16.06 3.04 -12.99
CA GLU A 680 17.06 3.63 -12.09
C GLU A 680 16.54 4.88 -11.38
N GLY A 681 15.77 5.71 -12.10
CA GLY A 681 15.06 6.86 -11.53
C GLY A 681 13.98 6.44 -10.54
N VAL A 682 13.12 5.49 -10.94
CA VAL A 682 12.04 4.95 -10.12
C VAL A 682 12.58 4.34 -8.82
N ALA A 683 13.69 3.61 -8.87
CA ALA A 683 14.29 2.97 -7.69
C ALA A 683 14.70 3.95 -6.59
N ARG A 684 14.88 5.24 -6.90
CA ARG A 684 15.22 6.28 -5.90
C ARG A 684 14.15 6.40 -4.81
N VAL A 685 12.87 6.19 -5.14
CA VAL A 685 11.78 6.30 -4.14
C VAL A 685 11.86 5.24 -3.05
N THR A 686 12.56 4.13 -3.27
CA THR A 686 12.79 3.09 -2.24
C THR A 686 13.58 3.63 -1.04
N ARG A 687 14.28 4.77 -1.20
CA ARG A 687 14.92 5.49 -0.09
C ARG A 687 13.94 6.10 0.90
N GLN A 688 12.65 6.16 0.54
CA GLN A 688 11.56 6.60 1.41
C GLN A 688 10.83 5.42 2.08
N GLY A 689 11.35 4.19 1.98
CA GLY A 689 10.78 2.97 2.55
C GLY A 689 9.80 2.25 1.62
N PRO A 690 8.88 1.46 2.18
CA PRO A 690 7.88 0.72 1.42
C PRO A 690 7.06 1.62 0.49
N PHE A 691 6.55 1.05 -0.60
CA PHE A 691 5.79 1.81 -1.60
C PHE A 691 4.46 2.32 -1.05
N ALA A 692 4.14 3.57 -1.36
CA ALA A 692 2.89 4.23 -0.99
C ALA A 692 1.81 4.10 -2.07
N GLN A 693 0.63 4.63 -1.79
CA GLN A 693 -0.46 4.73 -2.76
C GLN A 693 -0.21 5.81 -3.80
N ALA A 694 0.32 6.96 -3.36
CA ALA A 694 0.51 8.10 -4.24
C ALA A 694 1.87 8.75 -4.04
N TYR A 695 2.42 9.25 -5.14
CA TYR A 695 3.61 10.08 -5.18
C TYR A 695 3.34 11.29 -6.07
N TRP A 696 4.04 12.39 -5.78
CA TRP A 696 4.19 13.43 -6.78
C TRP A 696 4.88 12.82 -8.01
N ALA A 697 4.45 13.21 -9.20
CA ALA A 697 5.10 12.72 -10.40
C ALA A 697 6.48 13.38 -10.61
N GLU A 698 6.67 14.59 -10.07
CA GLU A 698 7.86 15.40 -10.20
C GLU A 698 8.87 15.16 -9.07
N ASP A 699 10.15 15.40 -9.37
CA ASP A 699 11.26 15.33 -8.44
C ASP A 699 11.32 16.60 -7.58
N LEU A 700 10.65 16.59 -6.41
CA LEU A 700 10.65 17.70 -5.47
C LEU A 700 11.69 17.53 -4.33
N TYR A 701 12.30 16.35 -4.21
CA TYR A 701 13.36 16.05 -3.26
C TYR A 701 14.68 15.75 -3.99
N PRO A 702 15.83 15.94 -3.31
CA PRO A 702 17.10 15.45 -3.82
C PRO A 702 17.07 13.93 -4.06
N PRO A 703 17.84 13.41 -5.03
CA PRO A 703 17.85 11.96 -5.34
C PRO A 703 18.20 11.05 -4.15
N GLU A 704 19.06 11.52 -3.23
CA GLU A 704 19.42 10.82 -2.00
C GLU A 704 18.28 10.69 -1.00
N SER A 705 17.28 11.57 -1.09
CA SER A 705 16.05 11.54 -0.28
C SER A 705 14.87 10.89 -1.00
N GLY A 706 15.08 10.34 -2.23
CA GLY A 706 14.08 9.60 -2.97
C GLY A 706 13.40 10.36 -4.11
N ALA A 707 13.91 11.54 -4.50
CA ALA A 707 13.48 12.36 -5.65
C ALA A 707 12.00 12.79 -5.59
N ALA A 708 11.07 11.96 -6.06
CA ALA A 708 9.62 12.23 -6.00
C ALA A 708 9.05 11.91 -4.61
N PRO A 709 8.48 12.88 -3.88
CA PRO A 709 7.95 12.62 -2.55
C PRO A 709 6.64 11.83 -2.59
N LYS A 710 6.40 11.07 -1.51
CA LYS A 710 5.08 10.50 -1.26
C LYS A 710 4.06 11.61 -1.09
N CYS A 711 2.87 11.45 -1.68
CA CYS A 711 1.80 12.42 -1.59
C CYS A 711 0.95 12.16 -0.34
N PHE A 712 0.93 13.11 0.59
CA PHE A 712 0.18 12.98 1.85
C PHE A 712 -0.73 14.16 2.15
N ASP A 713 -0.48 15.32 1.54
CA ASP A 713 -1.05 16.59 1.99
C ASP A 713 -2.46 16.84 1.45
N GLU A 714 -2.79 16.37 0.27
CA GLU A 714 -4.08 16.64 -0.36
C GLU A 714 -5.13 15.56 -0.11
N LEU A 715 -4.68 14.34 0.20
CA LEU A 715 -5.58 13.27 0.60
C LEU A 715 -5.44 13.05 2.10
N PRO A 716 -6.45 13.45 2.90
CA PRO A 716 -6.51 13.07 4.31
C PRO A 716 -6.42 11.54 4.48
N GLN A 717 -6.51 10.80 3.39
CA GLN A 717 -6.52 9.35 3.28
C GLN A 717 -5.22 8.77 2.73
N GLY A 718 -4.25 9.60 2.30
CA GLY A 718 -2.99 9.12 1.74
C GLY A 718 -2.36 8.06 2.64
N ASN A 719 -2.20 6.86 2.09
CA ASN A 719 -1.69 5.72 2.83
C ASN A 719 -0.20 5.62 2.62
N HIS A 720 0.51 5.34 3.69
CA HIS A 720 1.96 5.26 3.61
C HIS A 720 2.40 4.10 2.74
N TRP A 721 1.73 2.95 2.86
CA TRP A 721 2.13 1.73 2.20
C TRP A 721 0.92 1.00 1.67
N VAL A 722 1.05 0.49 0.46
CA VAL A 722 -0.01 -0.20 -0.26
C VAL A 722 0.53 -1.49 -0.82
N ILE A 723 -0.16 -2.57 -0.56
CA ILE A 723 0.28 -3.92 -0.89
C ILE A 723 0.47 -4.13 -2.41
N SER A 724 -0.47 -3.64 -3.22
CA SER A 724 -0.41 -3.74 -4.68
C SER A 724 0.79 -3.00 -5.25
N SER A 725 1.11 -1.81 -4.71
CA SER A 725 2.29 -1.05 -5.11
C SER A 725 3.58 -1.83 -4.93
N GLY A 726 3.69 -2.63 -3.85
CA GLY A 726 4.86 -3.50 -3.65
C GLY A 726 4.84 -4.73 -4.53
N ALA A 727 3.74 -5.47 -4.53
CA ALA A 727 3.62 -6.73 -5.24
C ALA A 727 3.87 -6.58 -6.75
N MET A 728 3.29 -5.54 -7.36
CA MET A 728 3.44 -5.29 -8.79
C MET A 728 4.90 -5.04 -9.21
N PHE A 729 5.73 -4.38 -8.38
CA PHE A 729 7.16 -4.25 -8.69
C PHE A 729 7.90 -5.59 -8.62
N ALA A 730 7.57 -6.44 -7.65
CA ALA A 730 8.19 -7.76 -7.56
C ALA A 730 7.79 -8.64 -8.76
N GLU A 731 6.54 -8.61 -9.18
CA GLU A 731 6.06 -9.30 -10.37
C GLU A 731 6.69 -8.75 -11.65
N MET A 732 6.76 -7.43 -11.80
CA MET A 732 7.41 -6.77 -12.94
C MET A 732 8.86 -7.25 -13.13
N VAL A 733 9.62 -7.35 -12.05
CA VAL A 733 11.01 -7.81 -12.15
C VAL A 733 11.07 -9.27 -12.58
N LEU A 734 10.28 -10.16 -11.99
CA LEU A 734 10.28 -11.59 -12.32
C LEU A 734 9.72 -11.86 -13.72
N ASP A 735 8.50 -11.41 -13.97
CA ASP A 735 7.72 -11.80 -15.14
C ASP A 735 7.93 -10.84 -16.32
N GLY A 736 8.18 -9.56 -16.04
CA GLY A 736 8.49 -8.55 -17.04
C GLY A 736 9.96 -8.57 -17.46
N ILE A 737 10.84 -8.24 -16.52
CA ILE A 737 12.26 -8.04 -16.80
C ILE A 737 13.01 -9.36 -17.00
N CYS A 738 12.88 -10.31 -16.06
CA CYS A 738 13.49 -11.63 -16.19
C CYS A 738 12.73 -12.54 -17.18
N GLY A 739 11.53 -12.17 -17.60
CA GLY A 739 10.75 -12.86 -18.63
C GLY A 739 10.24 -14.23 -18.23
N ILE A 740 10.16 -14.54 -16.93
CA ILE A 740 9.69 -15.84 -16.43
C ILE A 740 8.16 -15.88 -16.58
N SER A 741 7.65 -16.91 -17.26
CA SER A 741 6.22 -17.09 -17.47
C SER A 741 5.81 -18.53 -17.14
N ALA A 742 4.65 -18.72 -16.55
CA ALA A 742 4.06 -20.03 -16.31
C ALA A 742 2.72 -20.13 -17.08
N ASP A 743 2.48 -21.26 -17.72
CA ASP A 743 1.13 -21.58 -18.20
C ASP A 743 0.27 -22.17 -17.07
N LEU A 744 -1.02 -22.47 -17.36
CA LEU A 744 -1.93 -23.01 -16.37
C LEU A 744 -1.57 -24.43 -15.88
N SER A 745 -0.69 -25.13 -16.57
CA SER A 745 -0.14 -26.44 -16.15
C SER A 745 1.12 -26.30 -15.30
N GLY A 746 1.56 -25.08 -15.00
CA GLY A 746 2.79 -24.80 -14.27
C GLY A 746 4.07 -25.03 -15.07
N LYS A 747 3.98 -25.19 -16.39
CA LYS A 747 5.15 -25.26 -17.26
C LYS A 747 5.75 -23.88 -17.38
N LEU A 748 6.99 -23.75 -16.94
CA LEU A 748 7.73 -22.50 -17.05
C LEU A 748 8.34 -22.34 -18.45
N THR A 749 8.26 -21.13 -18.94
CA THR A 749 8.90 -20.70 -20.17
C THR A 749 9.63 -19.38 -19.95
N LEU A 750 10.66 -19.15 -20.74
CA LEU A 750 11.34 -17.88 -20.81
C LEU A 750 10.88 -17.14 -22.06
N ARG A 751 10.46 -15.90 -21.90
CA ARG A 751 10.01 -15.09 -23.05
C ARG A 751 11.17 -14.86 -24.00
N SER A 752 10.92 -15.04 -25.30
CA SER A 752 11.89 -14.77 -26.36
C SER A 752 12.10 -13.27 -26.54
N GLY A 753 13.28 -12.88 -27.01
CA GLY A 753 13.58 -11.50 -27.36
C GLY A 753 13.84 -10.56 -26.18
N LEU A 754 14.25 -11.12 -25.03
CA LEU A 754 14.68 -10.33 -23.90
C LEU A 754 15.88 -9.44 -24.26
N GLN A 755 15.91 -8.26 -23.68
CA GLN A 755 17.05 -7.37 -23.82
C GLN A 755 18.33 -7.98 -23.25
N PRO A 756 19.52 -7.65 -23.75
CA PRO A 756 20.77 -8.23 -23.25
C PRO A 756 20.94 -8.15 -21.74
N TRP A 757 20.57 -7.01 -21.14
CA TRP A 757 20.67 -6.81 -19.69
C TRP A 757 19.76 -7.73 -18.87
N ALA A 758 18.64 -8.22 -19.42
CA ALA A 758 17.78 -9.20 -18.75
C ALA A 758 18.47 -10.58 -18.64
N ASN A 759 19.35 -10.91 -19.59
CA ASN A 759 20.12 -12.16 -19.57
C ASN A 759 21.20 -12.19 -18.47
N GLU A 760 21.58 -11.03 -17.94
CA GLU A 760 22.56 -10.92 -16.86
C GLU A 760 21.94 -11.21 -15.48
N CYS A 761 20.60 -11.18 -15.37
CA CYS A 761 19.92 -11.50 -14.13
C CYS A 761 20.04 -13.00 -13.80
N THR A 762 20.31 -13.29 -12.53
CA THR A 762 20.23 -14.63 -11.95
C THR A 762 19.02 -14.71 -11.04
N VAL A 763 18.15 -15.70 -11.26
CA VAL A 763 17.00 -15.96 -10.38
C VAL A 763 17.07 -17.42 -9.93
N THR A 764 17.06 -17.61 -8.61
CA THR A 764 17.07 -18.94 -7.99
C THR A 764 15.86 -19.15 -7.12
N ASN A 765 15.60 -20.38 -6.68
CA ASN A 765 14.41 -20.75 -5.91
C ASN A 765 13.09 -20.41 -6.63
N ILE A 766 13.05 -20.50 -7.96
CA ILE A 766 11.81 -20.38 -8.69
C ILE A 766 11.03 -21.68 -8.51
N SER A 767 9.77 -21.60 -8.08
CA SER A 767 8.92 -22.77 -7.89
C SER A 767 7.61 -22.62 -8.68
N ALA A 768 7.21 -23.71 -9.36
CA ALA A 768 5.91 -23.85 -9.99
C ALA A 768 5.47 -25.32 -9.91
N HIS A 769 4.24 -25.59 -9.44
CA HIS A 769 3.68 -26.94 -9.26
C HIS A 769 4.65 -27.91 -8.54
N GLY A 770 5.36 -27.43 -7.50
CA GLY A 770 6.32 -28.23 -6.73
C GLY A 770 7.65 -28.53 -7.45
N ARG A 771 7.83 -28.09 -8.68
CA ARG A 771 9.11 -28.17 -9.41
C ARG A 771 9.94 -26.94 -9.17
N ASN A 772 11.27 -27.11 -9.11
CA ASN A 772 12.19 -26.01 -8.85
C ASN A 772 12.98 -25.65 -10.11
N TYR A 773 13.25 -24.37 -10.30
CA TYR A 773 13.95 -23.86 -11.48
C TYR A 773 14.98 -22.79 -11.10
N ARG A 774 15.92 -22.59 -12.03
CA ARG A 774 16.93 -21.52 -11.98
C ARG A 774 17.01 -20.84 -13.33
N LEU A 775 17.03 -19.51 -13.32
CA LEU A 775 17.39 -18.67 -14.46
C LEU A 775 18.82 -18.16 -14.26
N ALA A 776 19.70 -18.37 -15.24
CA ALA A 776 21.04 -17.79 -15.27
C ALA A 776 21.55 -17.73 -16.71
N GLY A 777 22.23 -16.63 -17.09
CA GLY A 777 22.77 -16.43 -18.44
C GLY A 777 21.70 -16.56 -19.54
N GLY A 778 20.47 -16.12 -19.29
CA GLY A 778 19.36 -16.21 -20.22
C GLY A 778 18.79 -17.64 -20.41
N HIS A 779 19.15 -18.59 -19.55
CA HIS A 779 18.66 -19.97 -19.62
C HIS A 779 17.88 -20.35 -18.38
N LEU A 780 16.64 -20.78 -18.58
CA LEU A 780 15.77 -21.34 -17.55
C LEU A 780 15.97 -22.87 -17.52
N LYS A 781 16.37 -23.40 -16.34
CA LYS A 781 16.60 -24.83 -16.15
C LYS A 781 15.82 -25.34 -14.95
N GLU A 782 15.17 -26.48 -15.09
CA GLU A 782 14.64 -27.24 -13.97
C GLU A 782 15.79 -27.83 -13.14
N ILE A 783 15.67 -27.74 -11.82
CA ILE A 783 16.62 -28.26 -10.84
C ILE A 783 15.95 -29.47 -10.18
N VAL A 784 16.56 -30.64 -10.36
CA VAL A 784 16.07 -31.90 -9.75
C VAL A 784 16.46 -31.97 -8.28
#